data_dc4b89e9eedb4694a1ebb89fb3ecbfa3
#
_entry.id   dc4b89e9eedb4694a1ebb89fb3ecbfa3
#
_cell.length_a   1.000
_cell.length_b   1.000
_cell.length_c   1.000
_cell.angle_alpha   90.00
_cell.angle_beta   90.00
_cell.angle_gamma   90.00
#
_symmetry.space_group_name_H-M   'P 1'
#
loop_
_entity.id
_entity.type
_entity.pdbx_description
1 polymer ?
#
loop_
_entity_poly.entity_id
_entity_poly.type
_entity_poly.pdbx_seq_one_letter_code
_entity_poly.pdbx_strand_id
1 'polypeptide(L)'
;MTEFKREGSHLSSCPPVEKWNDWVEYDPEAWPRRVARHYQIIPTICFNCESACGLLAYVDKETGKVAKFEGNPKHPASRGRVCAKGPAVINQIHDPDRVLYPMKRVGPRGGGQWARTSWNEVLETFGARIRKAIQEGRGEEVMYHVGRPGYDFIMERTLQAWGIDGHNSHTNICSASARFGYVLWHHADRPSPDHANARFILLLSAHLESGHYFNPHAQRIIDGKMAGAKLAVMDPRLSNTASMADYWMPSYPGTEAAVLLAMAKVILDENRFDAAFMKNWTNWEEAEFDGFQAKGQSFRAFIEALKRHYAKFTPEFAEKESGVKAEIIVKTAREIAAAGSRFASHLWRGSASGNLGGWQPVRALVLLHVLTGSVGTEGGHSLNAWNKFVPRPFKVPPPQTRWNELLYPPEWPLCTHEMSMLLPHLIKEGRGRLEAYFTRVFNPVWTYPDGFSWIEMLRDEKLVGLHAALTPTWNETAWYADYVLPMGYSSERHDLMSQETHASKWIGFRQPVLRVFHEKQGKKVDYTYQTNPGEVWEEDEFWINLSWAIDPDGSMGIRQWFESPYRPGQKITVDEYYGWIFENSVPGLPDTAKKENLTPLAYMRKYGAYEVTTDVYKLNEKPLPAADLTGTEVQPNGVITKQGKPIGVMDHDKAVAGYNTPSRKLEIFSKTLVDWNWPEFALPEYYRSHVDRSAQAASLGAPAADFDPKYMPLVDWPKDARGEVFTLLPIFRLPTLIHTRSGNAKLLYEIAHKNPLWVNPVDAEKLGRLRTGDLVKVHTEIGFFVLHAWITEGITPGVVACSHHLGRWRVNKEDHLERFSSAWVDLKEVGKGQWKMRQITGVEPYDSSDPDTRRVWWSDAGVHQDITFPVHPDPLSGMHCWHQVVRVERANKEDRYGDIFVDTNLSHAVYQKWKSLARPAPGPGNLRRPLWFPRVARPADAAYNFQK
;
A
#
# COMPACT_ATOMS: atom_id res chain seq x y z
N MET A 1 -12.93 -42.73 25.48
CA MET A 1 -12.96 -41.57 24.53
C MET A 1 -13.75 -40.48 25.21
N THR A 2 -13.09 -39.45 25.67
CA THR A 2 -13.75 -38.29 26.25
C THR A 2 -14.38 -37.51 25.10
N GLU A 3 -15.69 -37.38 25.10
CA GLU A 3 -16.42 -36.51 24.17
C GLU A 3 -15.86 -35.09 24.25
N PHE A 4 -15.29 -34.61 23.16
CA PHE A 4 -14.99 -33.20 22.98
C PHE A 4 -16.32 -32.45 22.85
N LYS A 5 -16.85 -31.91 23.93
CA LYS A 5 -17.90 -30.90 23.87
C LYS A 5 -17.31 -29.65 23.23
N ARG A 6 -17.68 -29.39 21.98
CA ARG A 6 -17.45 -28.09 21.32
C ARG A 6 -18.37 -27.07 21.99
N GLU A 7 -17.84 -26.28 22.89
CA GLU A 7 -18.52 -25.05 23.34
C GLU A 7 -18.21 -23.95 22.29
N GLY A 8 -19.21 -23.63 21.50
CA GLY A 8 -19.13 -22.56 20.47
C GLY A 8 -18.46 -22.97 19.14
N SER A 9 -18.48 -22.06 18.19
CA SER A 9 -17.92 -22.20 16.82
C SER A 9 -16.37 -22.08 16.76
N HIS A 10 -15.66 -22.20 17.86
CA HIS A 10 -14.22 -22.04 17.93
C HIS A 10 -13.51 -23.33 17.58
N LEU A 11 -12.85 -23.34 16.42
CA LEU A 11 -12.04 -24.46 15.94
C LEU A 11 -10.71 -24.63 16.71
N SER A 12 -10.28 -23.62 17.46
CA SER A 12 -9.06 -23.65 18.28
C SER A 12 -9.28 -22.97 19.61
N SER A 13 -8.80 -23.55 20.70
CA SER A 13 -8.68 -22.89 21.99
C SER A 13 -7.39 -22.06 21.98
N CYS A 14 -7.52 -20.73 21.97
CA CYS A 14 -6.36 -19.88 22.24
C CYS A 14 -6.02 -19.94 23.74
N PRO A 15 -4.72 -19.87 24.12
CA PRO A 15 -4.33 -19.76 25.51
C PRO A 15 -5.00 -18.56 26.18
N PRO A 16 -5.64 -18.73 27.34
CA PRO A 16 -6.21 -17.62 28.09
C PRO A 16 -5.10 -16.67 28.57
N VAL A 17 -5.38 -15.36 28.61
CA VAL A 17 -4.40 -14.30 28.92
C VAL A 17 -3.66 -14.55 30.24
N GLU A 18 -4.36 -15.10 31.23
CA GLU A 18 -3.84 -15.40 32.56
C GLU A 18 -2.72 -16.45 32.51
N LYS A 19 -2.70 -17.28 31.46
CA LYS A 19 -1.68 -18.32 31.24
C LYS A 19 -0.57 -17.91 30.28
N TRP A 20 -0.58 -16.68 29.76
CA TRP A 20 0.47 -16.25 28.81
C TRP A 20 1.87 -16.16 29.42
N ASN A 21 1.97 -16.06 30.73
CA ASN A 21 3.29 -16.07 31.40
C ASN A 21 3.88 -17.47 31.57
N ASP A 22 3.04 -18.51 31.52
CA ASP A 22 3.46 -19.92 31.62
C ASP A 22 2.44 -20.84 30.95
N TRP A 23 2.59 -21.00 29.64
CA TRP A 23 1.77 -21.92 28.85
C TRP A 23 2.54 -23.20 28.57
N VAL A 24 1.85 -24.33 28.71
CA VAL A 24 2.47 -25.66 28.55
C VAL A 24 1.85 -26.38 27.37
N GLU A 25 2.68 -26.87 26.46
CA GLU A 25 2.31 -27.74 25.36
C GLU A 25 3.24 -28.96 25.34
N TYR A 26 2.79 -30.07 24.75
CA TYR A 26 3.69 -31.16 24.44
C TYR A 26 4.47 -30.88 23.15
N ASP A 27 5.78 -31.16 23.20
CA ASP A 27 6.67 -31.06 22.06
C ASP A 27 6.29 -32.09 20.99
N PRO A 28 5.84 -31.67 19.81
CA PRO A 28 5.45 -32.60 18.76
C PRO A 28 6.63 -33.39 18.19
N GLU A 29 7.86 -32.84 18.24
CA GLU A 29 9.06 -33.51 17.75
C GLU A 29 9.52 -34.65 18.69
N ALA A 30 9.07 -34.59 19.93
CA ALA A 30 9.42 -35.64 20.91
C ALA A 30 8.51 -36.89 20.80
N TRP A 31 7.50 -36.90 19.96
CA TRP A 31 6.59 -38.04 19.79
C TRP A 31 7.35 -39.36 19.54
N PRO A 32 7.02 -40.49 20.21
CA PRO A 32 5.86 -40.69 21.05
C PRO A 32 6.05 -40.29 22.54
N ARG A 33 7.17 -39.73 22.91
CA ARG A 33 7.41 -39.25 24.28
C ARG A 33 6.60 -37.98 24.52
N ARG A 34 6.06 -37.84 25.74
CA ARG A 34 5.33 -36.64 26.15
C ARG A 34 6.29 -35.70 26.88
N VAL A 35 7.02 -34.91 26.11
CA VAL A 35 7.89 -33.86 26.66
C VAL A 35 7.13 -32.57 26.76
N ALA A 36 6.98 -32.05 27.98
CA ALA A 36 6.36 -30.74 28.18
C ALA A 36 7.32 -29.62 27.80
N ARG A 37 6.83 -28.59 27.09
CA ARG A 37 7.52 -27.33 26.81
C ARG A 37 6.79 -26.19 27.50
N HIS A 38 7.52 -25.34 28.15
CA HIS A 38 7.00 -24.16 28.84
C HIS A 38 7.26 -22.91 28.02
N TYR A 39 6.19 -22.21 27.67
CA TYR A 39 6.26 -21.00 26.84
C TYR A 39 5.87 -19.76 27.63
N GLN A 40 6.57 -18.66 27.36
CA GLN A 40 6.06 -17.33 27.62
C GLN A 40 5.46 -16.78 26.33
N ILE A 41 4.19 -16.42 26.36
CA ILE A 41 3.47 -15.89 25.22
C ILE A 41 3.53 -14.35 25.26
N ILE A 42 3.97 -13.75 24.16
CA ILE A 42 4.15 -12.30 24.04
C ILE A 42 3.42 -11.84 22.80
N PRO A 43 2.44 -10.92 22.92
CA PRO A 43 1.74 -10.37 21.76
C PRO A 43 2.65 -9.46 20.96
N THR A 44 2.47 -9.48 19.64
CA THR A 44 3.07 -8.56 18.68
C THR A 44 2.16 -8.42 17.45
N ILE A 45 2.61 -7.77 16.39
CA ILE A 45 1.84 -7.59 15.15
C ILE A 45 2.60 -8.15 13.96
N CYS A 46 1.88 -8.83 13.08
CA CYS A 46 2.38 -9.26 11.78
C CYS A 46 2.82 -8.05 10.92
N PHE A 47 3.95 -8.19 10.24
CA PHE A 47 4.51 -7.14 9.38
C PHE A 47 4.36 -7.45 7.89
N ASN A 48 3.80 -8.60 7.54
CA ASN A 48 3.77 -9.01 6.13
C ASN A 48 2.80 -8.20 5.27
N CYS A 49 1.77 -7.58 5.87
CA CYS A 49 0.88 -6.66 5.18
C CYS A 49 0.28 -5.61 6.12
N GLU A 50 -0.45 -4.67 5.54
CA GLU A 50 -1.10 -3.57 6.28
C GLU A 50 -2.32 -4.01 7.11
N SER A 51 -2.78 -5.27 6.99
CA SER A 51 -3.82 -5.79 7.89
C SER A 51 -3.39 -5.72 9.36
N ALA A 52 -2.09 -5.68 9.62
CA ALA A 52 -1.53 -5.57 10.95
C ALA A 52 -2.15 -6.57 11.95
N CYS A 53 -2.36 -7.81 11.53
CA CYS A 53 -2.98 -8.85 12.36
C CYS A 53 -2.17 -9.08 13.63
N GLY A 54 -2.86 -9.20 14.76
CA GLY A 54 -2.22 -9.53 16.03
C GLY A 54 -1.66 -10.95 16.04
N LEU A 55 -0.44 -11.08 16.52
CA LEU A 55 0.26 -12.35 16.71
C LEU A 55 0.54 -12.58 18.20
N LEU A 56 0.57 -13.83 18.59
CA LEU A 56 1.13 -14.33 19.84
C LEU A 56 2.42 -15.06 19.50
N ALA A 57 3.56 -14.57 20.01
CA ALA A 57 4.83 -15.23 19.91
C ALA A 57 5.03 -16.16 21.11
N TYR A 58 5.31 -17.43 20.88
CA TYR A 58 5.58 -18.43 21.90
C TYR A 58 7.11 -18.51 22.09
N VAL A 59 7.60 -17.97 23.18
CA VAL A 59 9.02 -18.02 23.55
C VAL A 59 9.23 -19.20 24.49
N ASP A 60 10.03 -20.15 24.06
CA ASP A 60 10.40 -21.30 24.88
C ASP A 60 11.29 -20.83 26.04
N LYS A 61 10.87 -21.12 27.28
CA LYS A 61 11.54 -20.65 28.48
C LYS A 61 12.90 -21.32 28.73
N GLU A 62 13.12 -22.52 28.21
CA GLU A 62 14.37 -23.25 28.37
C GLU A 62 15.43 -22.74 27.42
N THR A 63 15.04 -22.48 26.16
CA THR A 63 15.97 -22.06 25.11
C THR A 63 16.06 -20.56 24.93
N GLY A 64 15.04 -19.80 25.39
CA GLY A 64 14.90 -18.36 25.13
C GLY A 64 14.60 -18.02 23.67
N LYS A 65 14.21 -18.99 22.85
CA LYS A 65 13.95 -18.81 21.42
C LYS A 65 12.45 -18.75 21.11
N VAL A 66 12.09 -17.99 20.10
CA VAL A 66 10.74 -17.99 19.55
C VAL A 66 10.52 -19.32 18.82
N ALA A 67 9.53 -20.10 19.27
CA ALA A 67 9.20 -21.40 18.71
C ALA A 67 8.14 -21.31 17.60
N LYS A 68 7.12 -20.48 17.77
CA LYS A 68 6.01 -20.31 16.80
C LYS A 68 5.28 -18.99 16.98
N PHE A 69 4.45 -18.67 15.99
CA PHE A 69 3.49 -17.55 16.03
C PHE A 69 2.08 -18.05 15.75
N GLU A 70 1.11 -17.55 16.52
CA GLU A 70 -0.32 -17.79 16.34
C GLU A 70 -1.09 -16.47 16.35
N GLY A 71 -2.39 -16.50 16.04
CA GLY A 71 -3.23 -15.30 16.06
C GLY A 71 -3.56 -14.83 17.48
N ASN A 72 -3.54 -13.51 17.71
CA ASN A 72 -3.92 -12.90 18.99
C ASN A 72 -5.45 -12.69 19.05
N PRO A 73 -6.19 -13.39 19.94
CA PRO A 73 -7.64 -13.26 20.05
C PRO A 73 -8.09 -11.91 20.63
N LYS A 74 -7.21 -11.19 21.33
CA LYS A 74 -7.48 -9.86 21.88
C LYS A 74 -7.31 -8.73 20.85
N HIS A 75 -6.84 -9.05 19.66
CA HIS A 75 -6.64 -8.04 18.62
C HIS A 75 -7.97 -7.73 17.91
N PRO A 76 -8.46 -6.48 17.93
CA PRO A 76 -9.82 -6.13 17.47
C PRO A 76 -10.05 -6.38 15.98
N ALA A 77 -9.01 -6.20 15.14
CA ALA A 77 -9.15 -6.43 13.71
C ALA A 77 -9.14 -7.92 13.35
N SER A 78 -8.12 -8.67 13.76
CA SER A 78 -7.91 -10.07 13.34
C SER A 78 -8.63 -11.12 14.20
N ARG A 79 -9.01 -10.78 15.44
CA ARG A 79 -9.80 -11.64 16.35
C ARG A 79 -9.23 -13.08 16.46
N GLY A 80 -7.90 -13.21 16.56
CA GLY A 80 -7.22 -14.50 16.66
C GLY A 80 -7.00 -15.25 15.34
N ARG A 81 -7.49 -14.74 14.21
CA ARG A 81 -7.37 -15.38 12.90
C ARG A 81 -6.33 -14.66 12.05
N VAL A 82 -5.42 -15.44 11.47
CA VAL A 82 -4.33 -14.93 10.62
C VAL A 82 -4.20 -15.79 9.36
N CYS A 83 -3.73 -15.22 8.27
CA CYS A 83 -3.38 -15.99 7.07
C CYS A 83 -2.01 -16.67 7.24
N ALA A 84 -1.64 -17.55 6.33
CA ALA A 84 -0.38 -18.31 6.36
C ALA A 84 0.88 -17.45 6.57
N LYS A 85 0.87 -16.19 6.12
CA LYS A 85 2.00 -15.26 6.29
C LYS A 85 2.28 -14.86 7.74
N GLY A 86 1.29 -14.94 8.63
CA GLY A 86 1.45 -14.67 10.06
C GLY A 86 2.37 -15.68 10.74
N PRO A 87 2.01 -16.98 10.75
CA PRO A 87 2.88 -18.05 11.26
C PRO A 87 4.24 -18.12 10.55
N ALA A 88 4.30 -17.86 9.24
CA ALA A 88 5.54 -17.87 8.46
C ALA A 88 6.58 -16.81 8.88
N VAL A 89 6.26 -15.89 9.80
CA VAL A 89 7.25 -14.98 10.41
C VAL A 89 8.38 -15.79 11.07
N ILE A 90 8.13 -17.01 11.54
CA ILE A 90 9.17 -17.87 12.10
C ILE A 90 10.28 -18.18 11.10
N ASN A 91 9.93 -18.41 9.82
CA ASN A 91 10.94 -18.61 8.78
C ASN A 91 11.74 -17.33 8.51
N GLN A 92 11.08 -16.17 8.60
CA GLN A 92 11.73 -14.88 8.32
C GLN A 92 12.77 -14.52 9.38
N ILE A 93 12.52 -14.79 10.64
CA ILE A 93 13.50 -14.52 11.71
C ILE A 93 14.69 -15.50 11.69
N HIS A 94 14.55 -16.64 11.03
CA HIS A 94 15.59 -17.65 10.83
C HIS A 94 16.13 -17.71 9.40
N ASP A 95 15.77 -16.75 8.56
CA ASP A 95 16.19 -16.67 7.15
C ASP A 95 17.73 -16.58 7.05
N PRO A 96 18.39 -17.44 6.24
CA PRO A 96 19.83 -17.36 6.03
C PRO A 96 20.27 -16.06 5.33
N ASP A 97 19.37 -15.37 4.59
CA ASP A 97 19.66 -14.07 3.99
C ASP A 97 19.57 -12.92 5.01
N ARG A 98 19.45 -13.20 6.32
CA ARG A 98 19.45 -12.18 7.37
C ARG A 98 20.73 -11.35 7.38
N VAL A 99 20.54 -10.03 7.49
CA VAL A 99 21.62 -9.11 7.84
C VAL A 99 21.67 -9.02 9.37
N LEU A 100 22.75 -9.52 9.97
CA LEU A 100 22.90 -9.54 11.43
C LEU A 100 23.86 -8.48 11.98
N TYR A 101 24.69 -7.92 11.13
CA TYR A 101 25.68 -6.91 11.49
C TYR A 101 25.69 -5.79 10.47
N PRO A 102 26.05 -4.54 10.85
CA PRO A 102 26.28 -3.48 9.88
C PRO A 102 27.39 -3.89 8.91
N MET A 103 27.10 -3.77 7.62
CA MET A 103 28.05 -4.13 6.56
C MET A 103 28.39 -2.90 5.75
N LYS A 104 29.67 -2.74 5.44
CA LYS A 104 30.21 -1.68 4.58
C LYS A 104 30.73 -2.29 3.29
N ARG A 105 30.45 -1.70 2.17
CA ARG A 105 30.94 -2.09 0.86
C ARG A 105 32.47 -1.97 0.78
N VAL A 106 33.08 -2.97 0.17
CA VAL A 106 34.49 -2.98 -0.21
C VAL A 106 34.55 -3.13 -1.75
N GLY A 107 35.14 -2.18 -2.46
CA GLY A 107 35.14 -2.19 -3.92
C GLY A 107 33.93 -1.48 -4.56
N PRO A 108 33.63 -1.74 -5.86
CA PRO A 108 32.58 -1.03 -6.59
C PRO A 108 31.17 -1.46 -6.13
N ARG A 109 30.18 -0.57 -6.27
CA ARG A 109 28.77 -0.90 -6.00
C ARG A 109 28.30 -2.03 -6.93
N GLY A 110 27.62 -3.02 -6.35
CA GLY A 110 27.21 -4.23 -7.06
C GLY A 110 28.30 -5.30 -7.17
N GLY A 111 29.52 -5.06 -6.66
CA GLY A 111 30.62 -6.02 -6.67
C GLY A 111 30.48 -7.18 -5.68
N GLY A 112 29.54 -7.10 -4.74
CA GLY A 112 29.24 -8.19 -3.80
C GLY A 112 30.28 -8.39 -2.68
N GLN A 113 31.23 -7.47 -2.51
CA GLN A 113 32.25 -7.56 -1.48
C GLN A 113 31.89 -6.65 -0.27
N TRP A 114 31.87 -7.24 0.91
CA TRP A 114 31.39 -6.60 2.14
C TRP A 114 32.33 -6.86 3.32
N ALA A 115 32.53 -5.85 4.15
CA ALA A 115 33.18 -5.98 5.43
C ALA A 115 32.24 -5.54 6.57
N ARG A 116 32.31 -6.19 7.70
CA ARG A 116 31.60 -5.74 8.90
C ARG A 116 32.14 -4.39 9.35
N THR A 117 31.25 -3.50 9.74
CA THR A 117 31.57 -2.21 10.32
C THR A 117 30.86 -2.05 11.68
N SER A 118 31.08 -0.90 12.36
CA SER A 118 30.40 -0.60 13.61
C SER A 118 29.26 0.40 13.41
N TRP A 119 28.26 0.35 14.29
CA TRP A 119 27.20 1.36 14.33
C TRP A 119 27.75 2.77 14.56
N ASN A 120 28.81 2.93 15.35
CA ASN A 120 29.44 4.24 15.56
C ASN A 120 29.98 4.81 14.24
N GLU A 121 30.71 4.03 13.46
CA GLU A 121 31.21 4.47 12.14
C GLU A 121 30.05 4.90 11.23
N VAL A 122 28.95 4.12 11.20
CA VAL A 122 27.74 4.48 10.42
C VAL A 122 27.18 5.82 10.87
N LEU A 123 26.95 6.01 12.17
CA LEU A 123 26.38 7.24 12.72
C LEU A 123 27.26 8.46 12.46
N GLU A 124 28.58 8.32 12.64
CA GLU A 124 29.55 9.38 12.38
C GLU A 124 29.61 9.75 10.90
N THR A 125 29.68 8.77 10.01
CA THR A 125 29.77 8.97 8.56
C THR A 125 28.52 9.67 8.02
N PHE A 126 27.34 9.13 8.31
CA PHE A 126 26.09 9.72 7.87
C PHE A 126 25.79 11.04 8.58
N GLY A 127 26.05 11.11 9.89
CA GLY A 127 25.85 12.34 10.67
C GLY A 127 26.65 13.51 10.13
N ALA A 128 27.93 13.32 9.86
CA ALA A 128 28.80 14.37 9.28
C ALA A 128 28.34 14.77 7.88
N ARG A 129 27.96 13.81 7.02
CA ARG A 129 27.52 14.03 5.65
C ARG A 129 26.22 14.84 5.58
N ILE A 130 25.23 14.42 6.38
CA ILE A 130 23.91 15.07 6.42
C ILE A 130 24.02 16.46 7.07
N ARG A 131 24.78 16.61 8.16
CA ARG A 131 25.05 17.90 8.78
C ARG A 131 25.60 18.91 7.76
N LYS A 132 26.62 18.51 7.00
CA LYS A 132 27.21 19.33 5.95
C LYS A 132 26.18 19.72 4.89
N ALA A 133 25.40 18.78 4.37
CA ALA A 133 24.38 19.07 3.36
C ALA A 133 23.33 20.07 3.86
N ILE A 134 22.85 19.89 5.09
CA ILE A 134 21.87 20.82 5.70
C ILE A 134 22.47 22.22 5.91
N GLN A 135 23.69 22.29 6.42
CA GLN A 135 24.39 23.58 6.66
C GLN A 135 24.68 24.33 5.34
N GLU A 136 24.90 23.61 4.25
CA GLU A 136 25.10 24.19 2.92
C GLU A 136 23.78 24.49 2.20
N GLY A 137 22.61 24.28 2.82
CA GLY A 137 21.30 24.51 2.22
C GLY A 137 20.90 23.49 1.16
N ARG A 138 21.51 22.31 1.16
CA ARG A 138 21.29 21.19 0.22
C ARG A 138 20.48 20.06 0.86
N GLY A 139 19.54 20.40 1.74
CA GLY A 139 18.71 19.41 2.44
C GLY A 139 17.91 18.50 1.49
N GLU A 140 17.55 18.99 0.30
CA GLU A 140 16.87 18.20 -0.74
C GLU A 140 17.73 17.07 -1.33
N GLU A 141 19.04 17.11 -1.18
CA GLU A 141 19.94 16.02 -1.55
C GLU A 141 19.98 14.88 -0.51
N VAL A 142 19.33 15.05 0.65
CA VAL A 142 19.12 13.99 1.63
C VAL A 142 17.75 13.38 1.41
N MET A 143 17.72 12.11 1.04
CA MET A 143 16.46 11.45 0.66
C MET A 143 16.25 10.14 1.41
N TYR A 144 15.00 9.91 1.81
CA TYR A 144 14.54 8.68 2.43
C TYR A 144 13.41 8.07 1.61
N HIS A 145 13.58 6.82 1.21
CA HIS A 145 12.52 6.04 0.58
C HIS A 145 12.15 4.83 1.45
N VAL A 146 10.84 4.63 1.61
CA VAL A 146 10.29 3.54 2.41
C VAL A 146 9.39 2.64 1.57
N GLY A 147 9.62 1.34 1.67
CA GLY A 147 8.78 0.34 1.01
C GLY A 147 7.45 0.10 1.72
N ARG A 148 7.43 0.30 3.04
CA ARG A 148 6.23 0.09 3.86
C ARG A 148 6.26 0.95 5.10
N PRO A 149 5.60 2.09 5.12
CA PRO A 149 5.42 2.86 6.34
C PRO A 149 4.48 2.15 7.30
N GLY A 150 4.76 2.27 8.61
CA GLY A 150 3.80 2.03 9.68
C GLY A 150 3.13 3.34 10.10
N TYR A 151 2.76 3.47 11.39
CA TYR A 151 2.57 4.78 12.01
C TYR A 151 3.94 5.32 12.42
N ASP A 152 4.71 5.72 11.43
CA ASP A 152 6.10 6.13 11.61
C ASP A 152 6.18 7.58 12.12
N PHE A 153 5.56 7.88 13.28
CA PHE A 153 5.66 9.23 13.88
C PHE A 153 7.10 9.66 14.12
N ILE A 154 7.97 8.71 14.49
CA ILE A 154 9.39 9.01 14.65
C ILE A 154 10.00 9.45 13.33
N MET A 155 9.62 8.79 12.22
CA MET A 155 10.16 9.12 10.90
C MET A 155 9.65 10.47 10.39
N GLU A 156 8.36 10.75 10.56
CA GLU A 156 7.78 12.06 10.22
C GLU A 156 8.45 13.17 11.03
N ARG A 157 8.65 12.94 12.33
CA ARG A 157 9.41 13.85 13.20
C ARG A 157 10.85 14.03 12.73
N THR A 158 11.51 12.95 12.32
CA THR A 158 12.90 12.96 11.85
C THR A 158 13.03 13.81 10.60
N LEU A 159 12.21 13.57 9.58
CA LEU A 159 12.24 14.33 8.34
C LEU A 159 11.95 15.81 8.56
N GLN A 160 10.97 16.13 9.39
CA GLN A 160 10.65 17.53 9.73
C GLN A 160 11.76 18.19 10.54
N ALA A 161 12.34 17.50 11.53
CA ALA A 161 13.44 18.03 12.32
C ALA A 161 14.70 18.31 11.49
N TRP A 162 14.95 17.51 10.46
CA TRP A 162 16.06 17.71 9.52
C TRP A 162 15.74 18.75 8.43
N GLY A 163 14.46 19.17 8.31
CA GLY A 163 14.01 20.10 7.27
C GLY A 163 13.99 19.49 5.87
N ILE A 164 13.83 18.18 5.77
CA ILE A 164 13.72 17.44 4.50
C ILE A 164 12.30 16.94 4.25
N ASP A 165 12.00 16.54 3.01
CA ASP A 165 10.70 16.07 2.57
C ASP A 165 10.72 14.54 2.38
N GLY A 166 9.55 13.94 2.19
CA GLY A 166 9.37 12.52 1.95
C GLY A 166 8.51 11.85 3.01
N HIS A 167 8.43 10.54 3.02
CA HIS A 167 7.84 9.62 3.99
C HIS A 167 6.95 8.51 3.42
N ASN A 168 6.40 8.62 2.20
CA ASN A 168 5.48 7.60 1.68
C ASN A 168 5.76 7.21 0.23
N SER A 169 6.96 6.74 -0.01
CA SER A 169 7.47 6.42 -1.35
C SER A 169 6.75 5.28 -2.07
N HIS A 170 6.15 4.36 -1.31
CA HIS A 170 5.52 3.17 -1.88
C HIS A 170 4.13 3.43 -2.49
N THR A 171 3.41 4.44 -2.05
CA THR A 171 1.97 4.56 -2.34
C THR A 171 1.67 4.81 -3.82
N ASN A 172 2.55 5.50 -4.56
CA ASN A 172 2.38 5.74 -6.00
C ASN A 172 2.61 4.51 -6.90
N ILE A 173 3.10 3.41 -6.34
CA ILE A 173 3.06 2.09 -7.01
C ILE A 173 2.05 1.13 -6.37
N CYS A 174 1.27 1.59 -5.40
CA CYS A 174 0.36 0.76 -4.63
C CYS A 174 -1.10 1.14 -4.78
N SER A 175 -1.47 2.36 -4.39
CA SER A 175 -2.89 2.73 -4.24
C SER A 175 -3.16 4.24 -4.36
N ALA A 176 -2.26 5.02 -4.94
CA ALA A 176 -2.42 6.47 -5.03
C ALA A 176 -3.68 6.87 -5.80
N SER A 177 -4.02 6.20 -6.91
CA SER A 177 -5.25 6.44 -7.66
C SER A 177 -6.51 6.20 -6.82
N ALA A 178 -6.53 5.10 -6.03
CA ALA A 178 -7.67 4.86 -5.14
C ALA A 178 -7.82 5.99 -4.11
N ARG A 179 -6.71 6.37 -3.47
CA ARG A 179 -6.70 7.46 -2.49
C ARG A 179 -7.12 8.79 -3.11
N PHE A 180 -6.61 9.09 -4.30
CA PHE A 180 -6.97 10.29 -5.05
C PHE A 180 -8.48 10.36 -5.34
N GLY A 181 -9.08 9.26 -5.81
CA GLY A 181 -10.51 9.19 -6.05
C GLY A 181 -11.35 9.45 -4.79
N TYR A 182 -10.97 8.88 -3.64
CA TYR A 182 -11.63 9.15 -2.36
C TYR A 182 -11.42 10.59 -1.87
N VAL A 183 -10.19 11.10 -1.98
CA VAL A 183 -9.85 12.48 -1.57
C VAL A 183 -10.71 13.50 -2.30
N LEU A 184 -10.96 13.33 -3.61
CA LEU A 184 -11.82 14.22 -4.40
C LEU A 184 -13.28 14.26 -3.89
N TRP A 185 -13.75 13.21 -3.18
CA TRP A 185 -15.10 13.17 -2.65
C TRP A 185 -15.24 13.71 -1.21
N HIS A 186 -14.34 13.30 -0.32
CA HIS A 186 -14.53 13.51 1.12
C HIS A 186 -13.25 13.86 1.89
N HIS A 187 -12.17 14.17 1.18
CA HIS A 187 -10.87 14.56 1.76
C HIS A 187 -10.37 13.59 2.84
N ALA A 188 -10.74 12.35 2.76
CA ALA A 188 -10.18 11.29 3.59
C ALA A 188 -9.58 10.20 2.70
N ASP A 189 -8.70 9.41 3.29
CA ASP A 189 -8.21 8.20 2.66
C ASP A 189 -9.34 7.17 2.52
N ARG A 190 -9.00 5.97 2.11
CA ARG A 190 -9.94 4.86 1.96
C ARG A 190 -10.82 4.69 3.21
N PRO A 191 -12.12 4.56 3.05
CA PRO A 191 -13.02 4.33 4.17
C PRO A 191 -12.84 2.93 4.75
N SER A 192 -13.24 2.76 6.00
CA SER A 192 -13.39 1.45 6.63
C SER A 192 -14.78 0.89 6.33
N PRO A 193 -14.90 -0.19 5.53
CA PRO A 193 -16.20 -0.77 5.21
C PRO A 193 -16.76 -1.56 6.40
N ASP A 194 -18.07 -1.53 6.55
CA ASP A 194 -18.79 -2.31 7.54
C ASP A 194 -19.49 -3.54 6.92
N HIS A 195 -18.68 -4.45 6.44
CA HIS A 195 -19.14 -5.65 5.76
C HIS A 195 -20.03 -6.56 6.64
N ALA A 196 -19.78 -6.59 7.95
CA ALA A 196 -20.52 -7.48 8.87
C ALA A 196 -22.01 -7.10 9.00
N ASN A 197 -22.32 -5.81 8.90
CA ASN A 197 -23.67 -5.27 9.03
C ASN A 197 -24.30 -4.90 7.66
N ALA A 198 -23.60 -5.16 6.55
CA ALA A 198 -24.08 -4.85 5.21
C ALA A 198 -25.25 -5.76 4.78
N ARG A 199 -26.07 -5.25 3.87
CA ARG A 199 -27.06 -6.03 3.12
C ARG A 199 -26.58 -6.42 1.74
N PHE A 200 -25.74 -5.59 1.14
CA PHE A 200 -25.09 -5.85 -0.12
C PHE A 200 -23.63 -5.41 -0.06
N ILE A 201 -22.74 -6.27 -0.58
CA ILE A 201 -21.28 -6.03 -0.62
C ILE A 201 -20.81 -6.07 -2.07
N LEU A 202 -20.14 -5.01 -2.52
CA LEU A 202 -19.52 -4.96 -3.84
C LEU A 202 -17.98 -4.90 -3.70
N LEU A 203 -17.30 -5.86 -4.29
CA LEU A 203 -15.83 -5.91 -4.31
C LEU A 203 -15.31 -5.67 -5.73
N LEU A 204 -14.35 -4.78 -5.88
CA LEU A 204 -13.67 -4.50 -7.15
C LEU A 204 -12.21 -4.93 -7.05
N SER A 205 -11.82 -5.95 -7.81
CA SER A 205 -10.46 -6.52 -7.83
C SER A 205 -9.90 -6.85 -6.44
N ALA A 206 -10.76 -7.09 -5.48
CA ALA A 206 -10.40 -7.37 -4.11
C ALA A 206 -10.59 -8.87 -3.81
N HIS A 207 -9.49 -9.64 -3.88
CA HIS A 207 -9.49 -11.06 -3.53
C HIS A 207 -8.97 -11.24 -2.10
N LEU A 208 -9.84 -11.60 -1.21
CA LEU A 208 -9.66 -11.46 0.24
C LEU A 208 -8.79 -12.56 0.85
N GLU A 209 -8.68 -13.69 0.19
CA GLU A 209 -7.88 -14.83 0.58
C GLU A 209 -6.37 -14.54 0.54
N SER A 210 -5.93 -13.53 -0.23
CA SER A 210 -4.51 -13.20 -0.34
C SER A 210 -3.93 -12.49 0.90
N GLY A 211 -4.78 -12.11 1.86
CA GLY A 211 -4.36 -11.55 3.15
C GLY A 211 -3.81 -10.13 3.12
N HIS A 212 -4.02 -9.34 2.10
CA HIS A 212 -3.60 -7.94 2.06
C HIS A 212 -4.75 -7.02 2.48
N TYR A 213 -4.79 -6.55 3.71
CA TYR A 213 -5.92 -5.99 4.46
C TYR A 213 -7.08 -6.97 4.66
N PHE A 214 -7.00 -8.11 4.08
CA PHE A 214 -8.12 -8.91 3.68
C PHE A 214 -8.53 -9.93 4.72
N ASN A 215 -7.60 -10.43 5.55
CA ASN A 215 -8.01 -11.39 6.56
C ASN A 215 -9.09 -10.81 7.51
N PRO A 216 -8.97 -9.58 8.05
CA PRO A 216 -10.06 -8.96 8.78
C PRO A 216 -11.32 -8.69 7.95
N HIS A 217 -11.17 -8.29 6.67
CA HIS A 217 -12.30 -8.12 5.77
C HIS A 217 -12.99 -9.44 5.44
N ALA A 218 -12.22 -10.49 5.11
CA ALA A 218 -12.77 -11.82 4.82
C ALA A 218 -13.67 -12.33 5.95
N GLN A 219 -13.22 -12.19 7.20
CA GLN A 219 -14.01 -12.59 8.37
C GLN A 219 -15.37 -11.86 8.41
N ARG A 220 -15.36 -10.55 8.19
CA ARG A 220 -16.55 -9.70 8.27
C ARG A 220 -17.48 -9.87 7.08
N ILE A 221 -16.95 -10.19 5.90
CA ILE A 221 -17.75 -10.54 4.74
C ILE A 221 -18.48 -11.86 4.97
N ILE A 222 -17.80 -12.84 5.58
CA ILE A 222 -18.44 -14.09 5.98
C ILE A 222 -19.53 -13.83 7.02
N ASP A 223 -19.25 -13.00 8.06
CA ASP A 223 -20.26 -12.60 9.05
C ASP A 223 -21.48 -11.96 8.36
N GLY A 224 -21.27 -11.05 7.41
CA GLY A 224 -22.32 -10.40 6.62
C GLY A 224 -23.11 -11.39 5.75
N LYS A 225 -22.43 -12.28 5.03
CA LYS A 225 -23.10 -13.32 4.23
C LYS A 225 -23.94 -14.26 5.10
N MET A 226 -23.44 -14.65 6.26
CA MET A 226 -24.23 -15.47 7.21
C MET A 226 -25.43 -14.72 7.78
N ALA A 227 -25.38 -13.39 7.84
CA ALA A 227 -26.51 -12.53 8.19
C ALA A 227 -27.44 -12.23 6.99
N GLY A 228 -27.17 -12.81 5.79
CA GLY A 228 -28.01 -12.67 4.60
C GLY A 228 -27.53 -11.61 3.58
N ALA A 229 -26.37 -11.02 3.76
CA ALA A 229 -25.83 -10.11 2.77
C ALA A 229 -25.48 -10.83 1.46
N LYS A 230 -25.77 -10.20 0.34
CA LYS A 230 -25.31 -10.64 -0.98
C LYS A 230 -23.94 -10.06 -1.32
N LEU A 231 -23.15 -10.81 -2.07
CA LEU A 231 -21.80 -10.46 -2.49
C LEU A 231 -21.72 -10.40 -4.02
N ALA A 232 -21.29 -9.27 -4.56
CA ALA A 232 -20.88 -9.12 -5.95
C ALA A 232 -19.38 -8.89 -6.05
N VAL A 233 -18.71 -9.53 -7.01
CA VAL A 233 -17.27 -9.37 -7.26
C VAL A 233 -17.03 -9.01 -8.71
N MET A 234 -16.41 -7.89 -8.96
CA MET A 234 -15.94 -7.42 -10.26
C MET A 234 -14.43 -7.66 -10.37
N ASP A 235 -14.04 -8.71 -11.08
CA ASP A 235 -12.65 -9.12 -11.30
C ASP A 235 -12.59 -9.97 -12.57
N PRO A 236 -11.69 -9.72 -13.51
CA PRO A 236 -11.53 -10.56 -14.71
C PRO A 236 -11.07 -11.98 -14.40
N ARG A 237 -10.59 -12.23 -13.17
CA ARG A 237 -10.18 -13.55 -12.68
C ARG A 237 -11.23 -14.14 -11.75
N LEU A 238 -11.52 -15.42 -11.89
CA LEU A 238 -12.29 -16.19 -10.91
C LEU A 238 -11.37 -16.53 -9.71
N SER A 239 -11.18 -15.55 -8.82
CA SER A 239 -10.47 -15.76 -7.55
C SER A 239 -11.32 -16.59 -6.59
N ASN A 240 -10.71 -17.10 -5.49
CA ASN A 240 -11.46 -17.78 -4.43
C ASN A 240 -12.57 -16.89 -3.85
N THR A 241 -12.36 -15.58 -3.77
CA THR A 241 -13.40 -14.64 -3.36
C THR A 241 -14.53 -14.56 -4.39
N ALA A 242 -14.20 -14.48 -5.69
CA ALA A 242 -15.18 -14.44 -6.76
C ALA A 242 -16.00 -15.74 -6.84
N SER A 243 -15.39 -16.88 -6.52
CA SER A 243 -16.09 -18.18 -6.50
C SER A 243 -17.17 -18.30 -5.40
N MET A 244 -17.12 -17.44 -4.38
CA MET A 244 -18.11 -17.37 -3.29
C MET A 244 -19.17 -16.28 -3.52
N ALA A 245 -19.07 -15.52 -4.61
CA ALA A 245 -19.97 -14.41 -4.91
C ALA A 245 -21.34 -14.89 -5.41
N ASP A 246 -22.38 -14.13 -5.09
CA ASP A 246 -23.71 -14.28 -5.68
C ASP A 246 -23.71 -13.78 -7.13
N TYR A 247 -22.83 -12.79 -7.43
CA TYR A 247 -22.62 -12.23 -8.77
C TYR A 247 -21.14 -12.08 -9.07
N TRP A 248 -20.60 -12.87 -9.98
CA TRP A 248 -19.28 -12.63 -10.54
C TRP A 248 -19.43 -11.82 -11.83
N MET A 249 -18.76 -10.69 -11.91
CA MET A 249 -18.74 -9.78 -13.06
C MET A 249 -17.32 -9.75 -13.64
N PRO A 250 -16.99 -10.61 -14.62
CA PRO A 250 -15.67 -10.71 -15.22
C PRO A 250 -15.44 -9.54 -16.20
N SER A 251 -15.32 -8.32 -15.65
CA SER A 251 -15.13 -7.10 -16.45
C SER A 251 -13.78 -7.10 -17.16
N TYR A 252 -13.77 -6.57 -18.38
CA TYR A 252 -12.50 -6.27 -19.05
C TYR A 252 -11.75 -5.16 -18.26
N PRO A 253 -10.43 -5.26 -18.09
CA PRO A 253 -9.67 -4.27 -17.29
C PRO A 253 -9.80 -2.86 -17.84
N GLY A 254 -10.01 -1.88 -16.94
CA GLY A 254 -10.17 -0.47 -17.28
C GLY A 254 -11.60 -0.05 -17.62
N THR A 255 -12.57 -0.96 -17.57
CA THR A 255 -13.98 -0.68 -17.88
C THR A 255 -14.88 -0.60 -16.66
N GLU A 256 -14.32 -0.74 -15.48
CA GLU A 256 -15.07 -0.80 -14.21
C GLU A 256 -15.94 0.44 -13.98
N ALA A 257 -15.42 1.64 -14.35
CA ALA A 257 -16.20 2.87 -14.22
C ALA A 257 -17.44 2.88 -15.12
N ALA A 258 -17.38 2.30 -16.34
CA ALA A 258 -18.55 2.19 -17.22
C ALA A 258 -19.65 1.34 -16.57
N VAL A 259 -19.31 0.22 -15.95
CA VAL A 259 -20.26 -0.64 -15.23
C VAL A 259 -20.88 0.08 -14.04
N LEU A 260 -20.06 0.75 -13.23
CA LEU A 260 -20.53 1.47 -12.04
C LEU A 260 -21.42 2.67 -12.40
N LEU A 261 -21.10 3.42 -13.46
CA LEU A 261 -21.93 4.52 -13.95
C LEU A 261 -23.24 4.02 -14.59
N ALA A 262 -23.23 2.87 -15.26
CA ALA A 262 -24.46 2.23 -15.72
C ALA A 262 -25.36 1.82 -14.53
N MET A 263 -24.79 1.30 -13.44
CA MET A 263 -25.55 1.05 -12.21
C MET A 263 -26.11 2.35 -11.62
N ALA A 264 -25.32 3.43 -11.58
CA ALA A 264 -25.77 4.73 -11.12
C ALA A 264 -26.93 5.27 -11.98
N LYS A 265 -26.84 5.13 -13.32
CA LYS A 265 -27.93 5.50 -14.24
C LYS A 265 -29.21 4.73 -13.95
N VAL A 266 -29.16 3.42 -13.75
CA VAL A 266 -30.34 2.60 -13.41
C VAL A 266 -30.98 3.13 -12.11
N ILE A 267 -30.19 3.39 -11.08
CA ILE A 267 -30.67 3.91 -9.78
C ILE A 267 -31.33 5.29 -9.94
N LEU A 268 -30.71 6.18 -10.73
CA LEU A 268 -31.22 7.51 -11.01
C LEU A 268 -32.53 7.47 -11.82
N ASP A 269 -32.57 6.74 -12.92
CA ASP A 269 -33.73 6.66 -13.81
C ASP A 269 -34.96 6.05 -13.12
N GLU A 270 -34.74 5.03 -12.28
CA GLU A 270 -35.78 4.40 -11.48
C GLU A 270 -36.14 5.20 -10.20
N ASN A 271 -35.50 6.35 -9.96
CA ASN A 271 -35.67 7.18 -8.77
C ASN A 271 -35.50 6.40 -7.43
N ARG A 272 -34.53 5.49 -7.38
CA ARG A 272 -34.25 4.62 -6.22
C ARG A 272 -33.13 5.17 -5.32
N PHE A 273 -32.76 6.43 -5.50
CA PHE A 273 -31.70 7.08 -4.70
C PHE A 273 -32.26 7.76 -3.45
N ASP A 274 -31.40 7.95 -2.44
CA ASP A 274 -31.71 8.74 -1.26
C ASP A 274 -31.62 10.24 -1.57
N ALA A 275 -32.76 10.82 -1.93
CA ALA A 275 -32.86 12.23 -2.30
C ALA A 275 -32.54 13.17 -1.14
N ALA A 276 -32.88 12.79 0.12
CA ALA A 276 -32.62 13.60 1.29
C ALA A 276 -31.12 13.67 1.59
N PHE A 277 -30.45 12.52 1.57
CA PHE A 277 -28.99 12.44 1.76
C PHE A 277 -28.26 13.24 0.68
N MET A 278 -28.58 13.01 -0.59
CA MET A 278 -27.92 13.72 -1.69
C MET A 278 -28.11 15.24 -1.58
N LYS A 279 -29.32 15.70 -1.32
CA LYS A 279 -29.64 17.12 -1.22
C LYS A 279 -28.87 17.79 -0.08
N ASN A 280 -28.81 17.14 1.09
CA ASN A 280 -28.21 17.74 2.28
C ASN A 280 -26.69 17.62 2.31
N TRP A 281 -26.14 16.50 1.80
CA TRP A 281 -24.74 16.14 2.03
C TRP A 281 -23.85 16.18 0.80
N THR A 282 -24.35 16.67 -0.37
CA THR A 282 -23.47 16.91 -1.53
C THR A 282 -23.39 18.41 -1.85
N ASN A 283 -22.33 18.81 -2.54
CA ASN A 283 -22.13 20.17 -3.03
C ASN A 283 -22.85 20.42 -4.38
N TRP A 284 -24.00 19.80 -4.61
CA TRP A 284 -24.74 19.90 -5.86
C TRP A 284 -25.05 21.33 -6.28
N GLU A 285 -25.20 22.29 -5.35
CA GLU A 285 -25.48 23.71 -5.60
C GLU A 285 -24.30 24.42 -6.29
N GLU A 286 -23.11 23.84 -6.27
CA GLU A 286 -21.91 24.36 -6.94
C GLU A 286 -21.70 23.75 -8.34
N ALA A 287 -22.55 22.83 -8.78
CA ALA A 287 -22.35 22.05 -10.00
C ALA A 287 -22.61 22.86 -11.28
N GLU A 288 -21.65 22.77 -12.19
CA GLU A 288 -21.72 23.37 -13.53
C GLU A 288 -21.20 22.35 -14.56
N PHE A 289 -22.09 21.84 -15.42
CA PHE A 289 -21.76 20.84 -16.43
C PHE A 289 -22.81 20.79 -17.55
N ASP A 290 -22.42 20.45 -18.77
CA ASP A 290 -23.27 20.29 -19.94
C ASP A 290 -24.27 21.46 -20.17
N GLY A 291 -23.82 22.68 -19.87
CA GLY A 291 -24.67 23.88 -19.95
C GLY A 291 -25.66 24.06 -18.80
N PHE A 292 -25.68 23.14 -17.83
CA PHE A 292 -26.42 23.28 -16.60
C PHE A 292 -25.61 24.05 -15.55
N GLN A 293 -26.24 25.00 -14.89
CA GLN A 293 -25.70 25.73 -13.74
C GLN A 293 -26.65 25.57 -12.57
N ALA A 294 -26.21 24.99 -11.49
CA ALA A 294 -27.05 24.65 -10.33
C ALA A 294 -27.45 25.88 -9.51
N LYS A 295 -26.68 26.99 -9.59
CA LYS A 295 -26.96 28.21 -8.82
C LYS A 295 -28.37 28.75 -9.10
N GLY A 296 -29.19 28.82 -8.04
CA GLY A 296 -30.56 29.26 -8.15
C GLY A 296 -31.55 28.24 -8.69
N GLN A 297 -31.11 27.03 -9.01
CA GLN A 297 -31.94 25.93 -9.45
C GLN A 297 -32.43 25.06 -8.30
N SER A 298 -33.47 24.26 -8.57
CA SER A 298 -33.98 23.29 -7.61
C SER A 298 -33.13 22.01 -7.63
N PHE A 299 -33.11 21.26 -6.53
CA PHE A 299 -32.48 19.96 -6.48
C PHE A 299 -33.07 18.99 -7.54
N ARG A 300 -34.36 19.09 -7.83
CA ARG A 300 -34.99 18.31 -8.90
C ARG A 300 -34.38 18.63 -10.28
N ALA A 301 -34.12 19.91 -10.57
CA ALA A 301 -33.50 20.31 -11.83
C ALA A 301 -32.07 19.76 -11.95
N PHE A 302 -31.33 19.74 -10.84
CA PHE A 302 -30.00 19.10 -10.76
C PHE A 302 -30.09 17.60 -11.07
N ILE A 303 -31.02 16.85 -10.45
CA ILE A 303 -31.21 15.43 -10.72
C ILE A 303 -31.53 15.15 -12.18
N GLU A 304 -32.42 15.96 -12.80
CA GLU A 304 -32.75 15.79 -14.21
C GLU A 304 -31.55 16.13 -15.12
N ALA A 305 -30.71 17.11 -14.74
CA ALA A 305 -29.45 17.38 -15.44
C ALA A 305 -28.48 16.22 -15.31
N LEU A 306 -28.34 15.64 -14.10
CA LEU A 306 -27.46 14.49 -13.83
C LEU A 306 -27.91 13.25 -14.61
N LYS A 307 -29.22 13.00 -14.73
CA LYS A 307 -29.75 11.91 -15.56
C LYS A 307 -29.38 12.09 -17.04
N ARG A 308 -29.46 13.35 -17.57
CA ARG A 308 -29.03 13.63 -18.94
C ARG A 308 -27.54 13.43 -19.14
N HIS A 309 -26.71 13.88 -18.21
CA HIS A 309 -25.26 13.70 -18.24
C HIS A 309 -24.87 12.22 -18.34
N TYR A 310 -25.51 11.38 -17.52
CA TYR A 310 -25.23 9.93 -17.49
C TYR A 310 -26.06 9.12 -18.49
N ALA A 311 -26.85 9.76 -19.37
CA ALA A 311 -27.70 9.04 -20.34
C ALA A 311 -26.93 8.09 -21.24
N LYS A 312 -25.68 8.41 -21.57
CA LYS A 312 -24.78 7.59 -22.42
C LYS A 312 -24.37 6.26 -21.78
N PHE A 313 -24.38 6.14 -20.45
CA PHE A 313 -23.95 4.96 -19.73
C PHE A 313 -25.09 3.96 -19.53
N THR A 314 -25.67 3.46 -20.63
CA THR A 314 -26.69 2.41 -20.52
C THR A 314 -26.07 1.07 -20.11
N PRO A 315 -26.86 0.14 -19.53
CA PRO A 315 -26.38 -1.21 -19.27
C PRO A 315 -25.79 -1.91 -20.50
N GLU A 316 -26.39 -1.68 -21.70
CA GLU A 316 -25.93 -2.25 -22.97
C GLU A 316 -24.59 -1.62 -23.40
N PHE A 317 -24.40 -0.31 -23.18
CA PHE A 317 -23.10 0.34 -23.39
C PHE A 317 -22.05 -0.33 -22.49
N ALA A 318 -22.35 -0.47 -21.19
CA ALA A 318 -21.42 -1.06 -20.23
C ALA A 318 -21.14 -2.55 -20.55
N GLU A 319 -22.13 -3.32 -21.05
CA GLU A 319 -21.91 -4.69 -21.55
C GLU A 319 -20.94 -4.70 -22.74
N LYS A 320 -21.13 -3.78 -23.70
CA LYS A 320 -20.24 -3.67 -24.87
C LYS A 320 -18.79 -3.37 -24.45
N GLU A 321 -18.59 -2.46 -23.51
CA GLU A 321 -17.25 -2.05 -23.02
C GLU A 321 -16.61 -3.17 -22.18
N SER A 322 -17.36 -3.71 -21.23
CA SER A 322 -16.82 -4.57 -20.17
C SER A 322 -16.98 -6.08 -20.39
N GLY A 323 -17.91 -6.49 -21.22
CA GLY A 323 -18.33 -7.89 -21.35
C GLY A 323 -19.28 -8.38 -20.24
N VAL A 324 -19.55 -7.56 -19.22
CA VAL A 324 -20.51 -7.89 -18.15
C VAL A 324 -21.93 -7.72 -18.67
N LYS A 325 -22.77 -8.75 -18.54
CA LYS A 325 -24.13 -8.75 -19.09
C LYS A 325 -24.99 -7.63 -18.52
N ALA A 326 -25.71 -6.91 -19.39
CA ALA A 326 -26.60 -5.80 -19.03
C ALA A 326 -27.62 -6.19 -17.95
N GLU A 327 -28.20 -7.40 -18.05
CA GLU A 327 -29.14 -7.91 -17.06
C GLU A 327 -28.54 -8.05 -15.65
N ILE A 328 -27.25 -8.46 -15.55
CA ILE A 328 -26.52 -8.56 -14.28
C ILE A 328 -26.26 -7.16 -13.72
N ILE A 329 -25.88 -6.20 -14.57
CA ILE A 329 -25.66 -4.80 -14.19
C ILE A 329 -26.95 -4.22 -13.59
N VAL A 330 -28.08 -4.37 -14.29
CA VAL A 330 -29.41 -3.87 -13.84
C VAL A 330 -29.80 -4.52 -12.51
N LYS A 331 -29.67 -5.85 -12.42
CA LYS A 331 -30.03 -6.60 -11.22
C LYS A 331 -29.20 -6.15 -10.02
N THR A 332 -27.88 -6.06 -10.19
CA THR A 332 -26.96 -5.62 -9.15
C THR A 332 -27.26 -4.17 -8.72
N ALA A 333 -27.52 -3.26 -9.65
CA ALA A 333 -27.91 -1.89 -9.36
C ALA A 333 -29.16 -1.77 -8.48
N ARG A 334 -30.18 -2.56 -8.80
CA ARG A 334 -31.43 -2.61 -8.02
C ARG A 334 -31.24 -3.17 -6.62
N GLU A 335 -30.37 -4.15 -6.47
CA GLU A 335 -30.05 -4.71 -5.15
C GLU A 335 -29.21 -3.75 -4.31
N ILE A 336 -28.26 -3.04 -4.92
CA ILE A 336 -27.50 -1.95 -4.25
C ILE A 336 -28.48 -0.87 -3.76
N ALA A 337 -29.40 -0.42 -4.62
CA ALA A 337 -30.41 0.57 -4.22
C ALA A 337 -31.32 0.05 -3.08
N ALA A 338 -31.71 -1.23 -3.11
CA ALA A 338 -32.53 -1.85 -2.07
C ALA A 338 -31.76 -1.99 -0.73
N ALA A 339 -30.43 -2.13 -0.77
CA ALA A 339 -29.62 -2.15 0.43
C ALA A 339 -29.59 -0.78 1.14
N GLY A 340 -29.76 0.33 0.39
CA GLY A 340 -29.79 1.69 0.94
C GLY A 340 -28.51 2.00 1.72
N SER A 341 -28.65 2.53 2.93
CA SER A 341 -27.52 2.89 3.80
C SER A 341 -26.66 1.72 4.25
N ARG A 342 -27.07 0.47 3.97
CA ARG A 342 -26.33 -0.76 4.28
C ARG A 342 -25.65 -1.38 3.05
N PHE A 343 -25.24 -0.56 2.12
CA PHE A 343 -24.38 -0.91 1.00
C PHE A 343 -22.92 -0.71 1.39
N ALA A 344 -22.13 -1.78 1.44
CA ALA A 344 -20.68 -1.74 1.68
C ALA A 344 -19.91 -2.12 0.43
N SER A 345 -18.70 -1.60 0.30
CA SER A 345 -17.82 -1.95 -0.80
C SER A 345 -16.35 -1.95 -0.39
N HIS A 346 -15.54 -2.64 -1.18
CA HIS A 346 -14.08 -2.52 -1.10
C HIS A 346 -13.47 -2.58 -2.49
N LEU A 347 -12.53 -1.69 -2.74
CA LEU A 347 -11.82 -1.60 -4.01
C LEU A 347 -10.33 -1.80 -3.78
N TRP A 348 -9.69 -2.56 -4.65
CA TRP A 348 -8.27 -2.78 -4.57
C TRP A 348 -7.55 -2.59 -5.92
N ARG A 349 -6.29 -2.97 -5.97
CA ARG A 349 -5.30 -2.55 -6.97
C ARG A 349 -5.71 -2.71 -8.43
N GLY A 350 -6.31 -3.82 -8.84
CA GLY A 350 -6.61 -4.06 -10.25
C GLY A 350 -7.42 -2.93 -10.87
N SER A 351 -8.56 -2.60 -10.27
CA SER A 351 -9.46 -1.56 -10.78
C SER A 351 -8.92 -0.14 -10.62
N ALA A 352 -8.13 0.13 -9.55
CA ALA A 352 -7.72 1.50 -9.21
C ALA A 352 -6.28 1.85 -9.58
N SER A 353 -5.40 0.86 -9.67
CA SER A 353 -3.97 1.09 -9.89
C SER A 353 -3.46 0.40 -11.16
N GLY A 354 -4.30 -0.41 -11.80
CA GLY A 354 -3.96 -1.07 -13.05
C GLY A 354 -4.01 -0.14 -14.25
N ASN A 355 -4.94 0.79 -14.23
CA ASN A 355 -5.36 1.52 -15.42
C ASN A 355 -5.06 3.01 -15.35
N LEU A 356 -4.78 3.60 -16.51
CA LEU A 356 -4.89 5.04 -16.70
C LEU A 356 -6.29 5.49 -16.30
N GLY A 357 -6.39 6.52 -15.46
CA GLY A 357 -7.67 6.97 -14.91
C GLY A 357 -8.28 6.02 -13.87
N GLY A 358 -7.51 5.13 -13.24
CA GLY A 358 -8.01 4.19 -12.23
C GLY A 358 -8.64 4.84 -10.99
N TRP A 359 -8.54 6.16 -10.83
CA TRP A 359 -9.26 6.93 -9.83
C TRP A 359 -10.74 7.15 -10.18
N GLN A 360 -11.14 6.99 -11.45
CA GLN A 360 -12.54 7.12 -11.89
C GLN A 360 -13.44 5.95 -11.41
N PRO A 361 -13.04 4.68 -11.46
CA PRO A 361 -13.80 3.61 -10.79
C PRO A 361 -14.09 3.90 -9.32
N VAL A 362 -13.13 4.53 -8.62
CA VAL A 362 -13.34 4.94 -7.23
C VAL A 362 -14.40 6.03 -7.11
N ARG A 363 -14.32 7.04 -7.96
CA ARG A 363 -15.32 8.12 -7.96
C ARG A 363 -16.72 7.61 -8.30
N ALA A 364 -16.85 6.72 -9.28
CA ALA A 364 -18.12 6.09 -9.66
C ALA A 364 -18.65 5.18 -8.53
N LEU A 365 -17.76 4.48 -7.81
CA LEU A 365 -18.14 3.66 -6.65
C LEU A 365 -18.67 4.52 -5.51
N VAL A 366 -18.00 5.64 -5.20
CA VAL A 366 -18.48 6.58 -4.16
C VAL A 366 -19.80 7.23 -4.59
N LEU A 367 -20.02 7.48 -5.88
CA LEU A 367 -21.31 7.93 -6.38
C LEU A 367 -22.44 6.94 -6.01
N LEU A 368 -22.21 5.61 -6.15
CA LEU A 368 -23.20 4.63 -5.70
C LEU A 368 -23.47 4.71 -4.18
N HIS A 369 -22.44 4.95 -3.37
CA HIS A 369 -22.61 5.20 -1.93
C HIS A 369 -23.40 6.49 -1.63
N VAL A 370 -23.18 7.53 -2.40
CA VAL A 370 -23.91 8.80 -2.29
C VAL A 370 -25.38 8.62 -2.70
N LEU A 371 -25.64 7.91 -3.79
CA LEU A 371 -26.99 7.59 -4.24
C LEU A 371 -27.78 6.75 -3.22
N THR A 372 -27.12 5.89 -2.48
CA THR A 372 -27.76 5.01 -1.48
C THR A 372 -27.75 5.58 -0.05
N GLY A 373 -27.08 6.72 0.19
CA GLY A 373 -26.92 7.27 1.54
C GLY A 373 -26.05 6.41 2.45
N SER A 374 -25.12 5.61 1.90
CA SER A 374 -24.31 4.64 2.66
C SER A 374 -22.93 5.14 3.05
N VAL A 375 -22.70 6.46 3.04
CA VAL A 375 -21.47 7.11 3.50
C VAL A 375 -21.57 7.47 4.96
N GLY A 376 -20.68 6.94 5.79
CA GLY A 376 -20.70 7.21 7.24
C GLY A 376 -21.79 6.46 7.99
N THR A 377 -22.25 5.32 7.49
CA THR A 377 -23.39 4.58 8.06
C THR A 377 -23.03 3.16 8.46
N GLU A 378 -23.81 2.60 9.41
CA GLU A 378 -23.74 1.17 9.74
C GLU A 378 -24.11 0.32 8.54
N GLY A 379 -23.31 -0.68 8.24
CA GLY A 379 -23.45 -1.52 7.06
C GLY A 379 -23.00 -0.86 5.76
N GLY A 380 -22.54 0.37 5.81
CA GLY A 380 -21.92 1.14 4.72
C GLY A 380 -20.43 1.36 4.96
N HIS A 381 -20.00 2.61 5.02
CA HIS A 381 -18.61 3.01 5.26
C HIS A 381 -18.45 3.86 6.53
N SER A 382 -17.28 3.76 7.17
CA SER A 382 -16.79 4.75 8.13
C SER A 382 -15.59 5.50 7.54
N LEU A 383 -15.59 6.84 7.61
CA LEU A 383 -14.49 7.68 7.09
C LEU A 383 -13.36 7.91 8.09
N ASN A 384 -13.42 7.31 9.28
CA ASN A 384 -12.58 7.66 10.43
C ASN A 384 -11.49 6.67 10.81
N ALA A 385 -10.99 5.87 9.88
CA ALA A 385 -9.93 4.91 10.19
C ALA A 385 -8.63 5.57 10.71
N TRP A 386 -8.38 6.82 10.39
CA TRP A 386 -7.06 7.44 10.49
C TRP A 386 -6.85 8.36 11.70
N ASN A 387 -7.87 9.03 12.22
CA ASN A 387 -7.71 9.97 13.33
C ASN A 387 -7.88 9.28 14.69
N LYS A 388 -6.85 8.56 15.13
CA LYS A 388 -6.86 7.73 16.35
C LYS A 388 -6.07 8.34 17.50
N PHE A 389 -5.10 9.18 17.17
CA PHE A 389 -4.22 9.82 18.12
C PHE A 389 -4.68 11.26 18.33
N VAL A 390 -5.27 11.52 19.51
CA VAL A 390 -5.84 12.83 19.87
C VAL A 390 -5.43 13.17 21.30
N PRO A 391 -4.65 14.24 21.50
CA PRO A 391 -3.99 15.08 20.48
C PRO A 391 -2.93 14.34 19.66
N ARG A 392 -2.45 14.95 18.59
CA ARG A 392 -1.31 14.41 17.84
C ARG A 392 -0.10 14.20 18.76
N PRO A 393 0.63 13.08 18.65
CA PRO A 393 1.76 12.80 19.51
C PRO A 393 2.85 13.86 19.43
N PHE A 394 3.29 14.33 20.56
CA PHE A 394 4.38 15.30 20.76
C PHE A 394 4.18 16.67 20.07
N LYS A 395 5.01 17.63 20.42
CA LYS A 395 5.16 18.86 19.66
C LYS A 395 5.86 18.53 18.32
N VAL A 396 5.31 19.06 17.23
CA VAL A 396 5.80 18.79 15.87
C VAL A 396 6.91 19.81 15.52
N PRO A 397 8.03 19.36 14.91
CA PRO A 397 9.01 20.26 14.34
C PRO A 397 8.39 21.18 13.29
N PRO A 398 8.97 22.35 13.00
CA PRO A 398 8.52 23.22 11.92
C PRO A 398 8.51 22.47 10.58
N PRO A 399 7.51 22.71 9.71
CA PRO A 399 7.50 22.11 8.40
C PRO A 399 8.62 22.69 7.53
N GLN A 400 9.11 21.88 6.58
CA GLN A 400 10.06 22.33 5.57
C GLN A 400 9.47 23.49 4.74
N THR A 401 10.35 24.33 4.19
CA THR A 401 9.96 25.55 3.49
C THR A 401 9.88 25.38 1.97
N ARG A 402 10.28 24.23 1.43
CA ARG A 402 10.31 23.93 0.00
C ARG A 402 9.78 22.51 -0.27
N TRP A 403 9.28 22.29 -1.48
CA TRP A 403 9.00 20.97 -2.02
C TRP A 403 10.27 20.35 -2.58
N ASN A 404 10.49 19.08 -2.32
CA ASN A 404 11.51 18.29 -3.03
C ASN A 404 10.93 17.85 -4.39
N GLU A 405 11.41 18.47 -5.46
CA GLU A 405 10.91 18.24 -6.82
C GLU A 405 11.33 16.87 -7.39
N LEU A 406 12.28 16.16 -6.77
CA LEU A 406 12.59 14.77 -7.08
C LEU A 406 11.56 13.81 -6.49
N LEU A 407 10.79 14.24 -5.49
CA LEU A 407 9.70 13.47 -4.88
C LEU A 407 8.33 13.89 -5.40
N TYR A 408 8.14 15.20 -5.60
CA TYR A 408 6.89 15.84 -6.00
C TYR A 408 7.09 16.74 -7.23
N PRO A 409 7.34 16.15 -8.42
CA PRO A 409 7.61 16.93 -9.60
C PRO A 409 6.42 17.82 -10.00
N PRO A 410 6.67 19.05 -10.50
CA PRO A 410 5.62 20.03 -10.81
C PRO A 410 4.70 19.61 -11.96
N GLU A 411 5.08 18.64 -12.74
CA GLU A 411 4.26 18.05 -13.80
C GLU A 411 3.01 17.36 -13.29
N TRP A 412 3.04 16.88 -12.03
CA TRP A 412 1.90 16.22 -11.37
C TRP A 412 1.44 16.98 -10.12
N PRO A 413 0.84 18.18 -10.27
CA PRO A 413 0.46 19.02 -9.14
C PRO A 413 -0.60 18.40 -8.23
N LEU A 414 -1.41 17.49 -8.75
CA LEU A 414 -2.49 16.81 -8.03
C LEU A 414 -2.05 15.51 -7.33
N CYS A 415 -0.84 15.00 -7.59
CA CYS A 415 -0.38 13.80 -6.91
C CYS A 415 -0.34 14.00 -5.39
N THR A 416 -0.88 13.04 -4.64
CA THR A 416 -0.97 13.11 -3.17
C THR A 416 0.20 12.48 -2.44
N HIS A 417 1.02 11.70 -3.14
CA HIS A 417 2.14 10.93 -2.60
C HIS A 417 3.40 11.13 -3.45
N GLU A 418 4.54 10.74 -2.90
CA GLU A 418 5.83 10.80 -3.58
C GLU A 418 5.84 9.95 -4.85
N MET A 419 6.35 10.50 -5.93
CA MET A 419 6.51 9.79 -7.20
C MET A 419 7.86 9.07 -7.30
N SER A 420 8.16 8.27 -6.30
CA SER A 420 9.47 7.60 -6.14
C SER A 420 9.91 6.77 -7.33
N MET A 421 8.96 6.20 -8.11
CA MET A 421 9.30 5.43 -9.32
C MET A 421 9.93 6.27 -10.43
N LEU A 422 9.80 7.59 -10.38
CA LEU A 422 10.39 8.50 -11.37
C LEU A 422 11.84 8.89 -11.06
N LEU A 423 12.34 8.60 -9.85
CA LEU A 423 13.66 9.08 -9.41
C LEU A 423 14.80 8.80 -10.42
N PRO A 424 14.96 7.59 -10.99
CA PRO A 424 16.00 7.35 -11.99
C PRO A 424 15.84 8.22 -13.23
N HIS A 425 14.61 8.45 -13.68
CA HIS A 425 14.33 9.28 -14.86
C HIS A 425 14.58 10.76 -14.62
N LEU A 426 14.19 11.28 -13.44
CA LEU A 426 14.40 12.68 -13.06
C LEU A 426 15.90 12.99 -12.90
N ILE A 427 16.67 12.07 -12.32
CA ILE A 427 18.13 12.19 -12.21
C ILE A 427 18.77 12.11 -13.61
N LYS A 428 18.32 11.21 -14.49
CA LYS A 428 18.78 11.12 -15.88
C LYS A 428 18.53 12.42 -16.68
N GLU A 429 17.46 13.15 -16.33
CA GLU A 429 17.17 14.50 -16.85
C GLU A 429 18.08 15.59 -16.28
N GLY A 430 18.95 15.28 -15.31
CA GLY A 430 19.83 16.25 -14.64
C GLY A 430 19.11 17.13 -13.62
N ARG A 431 17.97 16.71 -13.08
CA ARG A 431 17.14 17.50 -12.16
C ARG A 431 17.66 17.52 -10.71
N GLY A 432 18.72 16.78 -10.42
CA GLY A 432 19.34 16.75 -9.11
C GLY A 432 20.27 15.55 -8.93
N ARG A 433 20.81 15.46 -7.72
CA ARG A 433 21.61 14.33 -7.23
C ARG A 433 21.28 14.09 -5.76
N LEU A 434 21.76 12.99 -5.22
CA LEU A 434 21.59 12.64 -3.80
C LEU A 434 22.95 12.66 -3.08
N GLU A 435 23.06 13.39 -1.99
CA GLU A 435 24.24 13.38 -1.12
C GLU A 435 24.20 12.22 -0.13
N ALA A 436 23.01 11.97 0.47
CA ALA A 436 22.77 10.83 1.34
C ALA A 436 21.39 10.22 1.00
N TYR A 437 21.38 8.93 0.78
CA TYR A 437 20.18 8.21 0.38
C TYR A 437 19.91 7.03 1.32
N PHE A 438 18.70 6.96 1.86
CA PHE A 438 18.25 5.86 2.69
C PHE A 438 17.14 5.08 2.01
N THR A 439 17.32 3.77 1.88
CA THR A 439 16.25 2.83 1.49
C THR A 439 15.88 1.96 2.68
N ARG A 440 14.64 2.07 3.15
CA ARG A 440 14.16 1.30 4.29
C ARG A 440 13.12 0.28 3.85
N VAL A 441 13.46 -1.02 3.91
CA VAL A 441 12.57 -2.10 3.42
C VAL A 441 12.00 -1.75 2.04
N PHE A 442 12.83 -1.11 1.21
CA PHE A 442 12.50 -0.58 -0.10
C PHE A 442 13.43 -1.22 -1.11
N ASN A 443 12.88 -1.98 -2.05
CA ASN A 443 13.63 -2.79 -2.99
C ASN A 443 13.23 -2.48 -4.45
N PRO A 444 13.45 -1.25 -4.94
CA PRO A 444 12.98 -0.81 -6.24
C PRO A 444 13.63 -1.54 -7.40
N VAL A 445 14.88 -1.98 -7.27
CA VAL A 445 15.58 -2.78 -8.30
C VAL A 445 14.77 -3.99 -8.71
N TRP A 446 14.00 -4.55 -7.81
CA TRP A 446 13.21 -5.73 -8.08
C TRP A 446 11.68 -5.50 -8.12
N THR A 447 11.14 -4.60 -7.33
CA THR A 447 9.69 -4.46 -7.13
C THR A 447 9.07 -3.27 -7.83
N TYR A 448 9.87 -2.44 -8.45
CA TYR A 448 9.41 -1.28 -9.20
C TYR A 448 9.40 -1.56 -10.71
N PRO A 449 8.59 -0.84 -11.47
CA PRO A 449 8.76 -0.82 -12.91
C PRO A 449 10.16 -0.31 -13.26
N ASP A 450 10.72 -0.81 -14.35
CA ASP A 450 12.04 -0.40 -14.83
C ASP A 450 13.16 -0.53 -13.79
N GLY A 451 13.22 -1.69 -13.13
CA GLY A 451 14.18 -1.91 -12.04
C GLY A 451 15.64 -1.74 -12.42
N PHE A 452 16.00 -1.88 -13.71
CA PHE A 452 17.37 -1.74 -14.14
C PHE A 452 17.84 -0.31 -14.31
N SER A 453 16.95 0.65 -14.56
CA SER A 453 17.27 2.08 -14.45
C SER A 453 17.68 2.47 -13.02
N TRP A 454 17.13 1.77 -12.00
CA TRP A 454 17.59 1.93 -10.62
C TRP A 454 19.03 1.45 -10.43
N ILE A 455 19.43 0.33 -11.06
CA ILE A 455 20.82 -0.16 -10.99
C ILE A 455 21.77 0.88 -11.62
N GLU A 456 21.43 1.42 -12.79
CA GLU A 456 22.23 2.44 -13.45
C GLU A 456 22.47 3.66 -12.57
N MET A 457 21.39 4.18 -11.96
CA MET A 457 21.47 5.32 -11.04
C MET A 457 22.28 4.99 -9.79
N LEU A 458 22.00 3.86 -9.13
CA LEU A 458 22.65 3.49 -7.87
C LEU A 458 24.15 3.18 -8.02
N ARG A 459 24.59 2.70 -9.18
CA ARG A 459 26.01 2.44 -9.47
C ARG A 459 26.85 3.71 -9.64
N ASP A 460 26.25 4.84 -9.98
CA ASP A 460 26.96 6.08 -10.18
C ASP A 460 27.05 6.90 -8.87
N GLU A 461 28.24 6.89 -8.28
CA GLU A 461 28.53 7.60 -7.01
C GLU A 461 28.48 9.12 -7.15
N LYS A 462 28.44 9.67 -8.38
CA LYS A 462 28.24 11.12 -8.61
C LYS A 462 26.76 11.49 -8.53
N LEU A 463 25.87 10.54 -8.87
CA LEU A 463 24.41 10.71 -8.80
C LEU A 463 23.89 10.40 -7.41
N VAL A 464 24.42 9.35 -6.77
CA VAL A 464 24.09 8.93 -5.41
C VAL A 464 25.38 8.85 -4.59
N GLY A 465 25.63 9.88 -3.77
CA GLY A 465 26.89 10.03 -3.03
C GLY A 465 27.10 8.97 -1.94
N LEU A 466 26.11 8.74 -1.09
CA LEU A 466 26.17 7.76 0.00
C LEU A 466 24.82 7.07 0.16
N HIS A 467 24.78 5.76 0.03
CA HIS A 467 23.54 4.96 0.13
C HIS A 467 23.59 3.97 1.29
N ALA A 468 22.59 4.04 2.18
CA ALA A 468 22.34 3.02 3.21
C ALA A 468 21.05 2.27 2.95
N ALA A 469 21.11 0.95 2.91
CA ALA A 469 19.95 0.06 2.87
C ALA A 469 19.63 -0.45 4.27
N LEU A 470 18.52 0.02 4.85
CA LEU A 470 18.00 -0.44 6.13
C LEU A 470 17.07 -1.63 5.87
N THR A 471 17.54 -2.83 6.14
CA THR A 471 16.84 -4.03 5.76
C THR A 471 17.11 -5.20 6.71
N PRO A 472 16.10 -6.05 7.00
CA PRO A 472 16.31 -7.25 7.80
C PRO A 472 17.03 -8.36 7.01
N THR A 473 16.95 -8.33 5.68
CA THR A 473 17.55 -9.35 4.81
C THR A 473 18.26 -8.71 3.64
N TRP A 474 19.26 -9.43 3.09
CA TRP A 474 19.83 -9.05 1.82
C TRP A 474 18.76 -8.99 0.74
N ASN A 475 18.84 -7.99 -0.12
CA ASN A 475 17.92 -7.79 -1.24
C ASN A 475 18.65 -7.15 -2.43
N GLU A 476 18.00 -7.12 -3.57
CA GLU A 476 18.56 -6.71 -4.85
C GLU A 476 19.03 -5.24 -4.84
N THR A 477 18.32 -4.35 -4.17
CA THR A 477 18.72 -2.94 -4.01
C THR A 477 19.88 -2.78 -3.04
N ALA A 478 19.91 -3.56 -1.96
CA ALA A 478 21.00 -3.52 -0.98
C ALA A 478 22.36 -3.90 -1.58
N TRP A 479 22.40 -4.71 -2.64
CA TRP A 479 23.63 -5.04 -3.37
C TRP A 479 24.35 -3.80 -3.94
N TYR A 480 23.63 -2.72 -4.17
CA TYR A 480 24.16 -1.47 -4.72
C TYR A 480 24.31 -0.38 -3.65
N ALA A 481 24.16 -0.69 -2.38
CA ALA A 481 24.37 0.24 -1.28
C ALA A 481 25.85 0.33 -0.87
N ASP A 482 26.21 1.41 -0.15
CA ASP A 482 27.50 1.56 0.50
C ASP A 482 27.49 0.91 1.90
N TYR A 483 26.34 0.96 2.55
CA TYR A 483 26.09 0.34 3.85
C TYR A 483 24.81 -0.48 3.83
N VAL A 484 24.86 -1.69 4.35
CA VAL A 484 23.69 -2.53 4.59
C VAL A 484 23.50 -2.66 6.08
N LEU A 485 22.41 -2.10 6.60
CA LEU A 485 22.17 -1.91 8.02
C LEU A 485 21.09 -2.87 8.51
N PRO A 486 21.41 -3.73 9.51
CA PRO A 486 20.47 -4.72 10.02
C PRO A 486 19.35 -4.07 10.82
N MET A 487 18.12 -4.25 10.35
CA MET A 487 16.90 -3.79 11.01
C MET A 487 16.03 -4.96 11.45
N GLY A 488 15.31 -4.80 12.56
CA GLY A 488 14.48 -5.85 13.13
C GLY A 488 13.27 -6.22 12.25
N TYR A 489 12.95 -7.51 12.22
CA TYR A 489 11.65 -7.99 11.75
C TYR A 489 10.51 -7.60 12.69
N SER A 490 9.30 -8.02 12.41
CA SER A 490 8.10 -7.69 13.19
C SER A 490 8.20 -7.99 14.68
N SER A 491 8.89 -9.06 15.06
CA SER A 491 9.07 -9.49 16.46
C SER A 491 10.31 -8.91 17.14
N GLU A 492 11.02 -7.99 16.50
CA GLU A 492 12.33 -7.48 16.93
C GLU A 492 12.37 -5.95 17.07
N ARG A 493 11.23 -5.28 16.94
CA ARG A 493 11.12 -3.82 17.03
C ARG A 493 9.78 -3.36 17.55
N HIS A 494 9.72 -2.11 18.02
CA HIS A 494 8.46 -1.43 18.30
C HIS A 494 7.88 -0.79 17.02
N ASP A 495 6.56 -0.63 16.99
CA ASP A 495 5.84 0.11 15.96
C ASP A 495 4.34 0.18 16.34
N LEU A 496 3.65 1.16 15.81
CA LEU A 496 2.20 1.25 15.88
C LEU A 496 1.62 0.97 14.49
N MET A 497 0.54 0.23 14.45
CA MET A 497 -0.13 -0.04 13.20
C MET A 497 -1.63 -0.23 13.39
N SER A 498 -2.40 0.40 12.55
CA SER A 498 -3.79 0.07 12.34
C SER A 498 -4.25 0.62 11.00
N GLN A 499 -5.21 -0.05 10.37
CA GLN A 499 -5.67 0.27 9.03
C GLN A 499 -7.20 0.20 8.98
N GLU A 500 -7.76 0.52 7.83
CA GLU A 500 -9.19 0.49 7.53
C GLU A 500 -9.72 -0.94 7.38
N THR A 501 -9.60 -1.75 8.42
CA THR A 501 -10.01 -3.17 8.39
C THR A 501 -11.47 -3.41 8.71
N HIS A 502 -12.09 -2.49 9.44
CA HIS A 502 -13.49 -2.53 9.83
C HIS A 502 -13.92 -1.18 10.43
N ALA A 503 -15.20 -0.99 10.61
CA ALA A 503 -15.78 0.24 11.17
C ALA A 503 -15.49 0.39 12.67
N SER A 504 -14.26 0.76 13.00
CA SER A 504 -13.77 1.00 14.36
C SER A 504 -12.48 1.80 14.30
N LYS A 505 -12.16 2.52 15.35
CA LYS A 505 -10.82 3.07 15.59
C LYS A 505 -10.08 2.15 16.56
N TRP A 506 -8.95 1.61 16.12
CA TRP A 506 -8.14 0.69 16.91
C TRP A 506 -6.66 0.94 16.67
N ILE A 507 -5.82 0.51 17.58
CA ILE A 507 -4.36 0.61 17.51
C ILE A 507 -3.79 -0.76 17.84
N GLY A 508 -2.93 -1.27 16.96
CA GLY A 508 -2.11 -2.43 17.25
C GLY A 508 -0.70 -1.99 17.61
N PHE A 509 -0.09 -2.66 18.58
CA PHE A 509 1.24 -2.39 19.06
C PHE A 509 2.17 -3.57 18.74
N ARG A 510 3.13 -3.31 17.87
CA ARG A 510 4.24 -4.20 17.63
C ARG A 510 5.27 -3.97 18.71
N GLN A 511 5.80 -5.05 19.29
CA GLN A 511 6.85 -4.97 20.30
C GLN A 511 7.91 -6.05 20.07
N PRO A 512 9.15 -5.79 20.44
CA PRO A 512 10.25 -6.74 20.32
C PRO A 512 10.07 -7.87 21.32
N VAL A 513 9.82 -9.06 20.82
CA VAL A 513 9.42 -10.24 21.62
C VAL A 513 10.51 -10.66 22.59
N LEU A 514 11.76 -10.77 22.14
CA LEU A 514 12.87 -11.22 22.99
C LEU A 514 13.22 -10.16 24.05
N ARG A 515 13.13 -8.86 23.73
CA ARG A 515 13.30 -7.81 24.72
C ARG A 515 12.27 -7.95 25.86
N VAL A 516 10.99 -8.03 25.51
CA VAL A 516 9.92 -8.20 26.49
C VAL A 516 10.08 -9.49 27.30
N PHE A 517 10.51 -10.57 26.64
CA PHE A 517 10.83 -11.83 27.35
C PHE A 517 11.92 -11.63 28.41
N HIS A 518 13.02 -11.00 28.07
CA HIS A 518 14.11 -10.74 29.01
C HIS A 518 13.73 -9.77 30.13
N GLU A 519 12.98 -8.72 29.82
CA GLU A 519 12.46 -7.78 30.82
C GLU A 519 11.56 -8.50 31.84
N LYS A 520 10.69 -9.40 31.37
CA LYS A 520 9.86 -10.23 32.25
C LYS A 520 10.66 -11.24 33.10
N GLN A 521 11.88 -11.56 32.70
CA GLN A 521 12.85 -12.34 33.52
C GLN A 521 13.66 -11.43 34.47
N GLY A 522 13.32 -10.15 34.59
CA GLY A 522 14.00 -9.20 35.47
C GLY A 522 15.30 -8.60 34.90
N LYS A 523 15.63 -8.83 33.64
CA LYS A 523 16.78 -8.20 32.99
C LYS A 523 16.45 -6.76 32.60
N LYS A 524 17.36 -5.84 32.93
CA LYS A 524 17.29 -4.46 32.42
C LYS A 524 17.78 -4.47 30.96
N VAL A 525 16.96 -3.94 30.06
CA VAL A 525 17.28 -3.78 28.63
C VAL A 525 17.16 -2.31 28.28
N ASP A 526 18.27 -1.65 27.97
CA ASP A 526 18.30 -0.25 27.59
C ASP A 526 18.01 -0.06 26.09
N TYR A 527 18.50 -0.97 25.25
CA TYR A 527 18.34 -0.94 23.80
C TYR A 527 17.88 -2.32 23.27
N THR A 528 16.99 -2.30 22.30
CA THR A 528 16.41 -3.51 21.72
C THR A 528 17.46 -4.43 21.08
N TYR A 529 18.53 -3.87 20.51
CA TYR A 529 19.61 -4.66 19.91
C TYR A 529 20.34 -5.57 20.92
N GLN A 530 20.27 -5.27 22.21
CA GLN A 530 20.89 -6.10 23.27
C GLN A 530 20.22 -7.48 23.41
N THR A 531 19.04 -7.65 22.84
CA THR A 531 18.25 -8.89 22.91
C THR A 531 17.96 -9.48 21.52
N ASN A 532 18.13 -8.71 20.47
CA ASN A 532 18.03 -9.18 19.11
C ASN A 532 19.24 -10.01 18.68
N PRO A 533 19.13 -10.87 17.67
CA PRO A 533 20.29 -11.60 17.16
C PRO A 533 21.32 -10.64 16.55
N GLY A 534 22.59 -10.96 16.73
CA GLY A 534 23.69 -10.13 16.21
C GLY A 534 23.68 -8.70 16.77
N GLU A 535 23.77 -7.73 15.88
CA GLU A 535 23.68 -6.28 16.20
C GLU A 535 22.46 -5.64 15.50
N VAL A 536 21.34 -6.37 15.42
CA VAL A 536 20.12 -5.89 14.77
C VAL A 536 19.48 -4.80 15.61
N TRP A 537 19.51 -3.59 15.10
CA TRP A 537 18.91 -2.43 15.75
C TRP A 537 17.41 -2.32 15.45
N GLU A 538 16.75 -1.65 16.33
CA GLU A 538 15.42 -1.10 16.09
C GLU A 538 15.53 0.20 15.28
N GLU A 539 14.66 0.40 14.31
CA GLU A 539 14.72 1.57 13.43
C GLU A 539 14.58 2.89 14.20
N ASP A 540 13.69 2.94 15.18
CA ASP A 540 13.47 4.15 15.97
C ASP A 540 14.73 4.52 16.76
N GLU A 541 15.42 3.52 17.30
CA GLU A 541 16.75 3.73 17.95
C GLU A 541 17.76 4.32 16.96
N PHE A 542 17.77 3.83 15.72
CA PHE A 542 18.68 4.35 14.68
C PHE A 542 18.41 5.81 14.36
N TRP A 543 17.17 6.19 14.11
CA TRP A 543 16.83 7.57 13.73
C TRP A 543 17.05 8.57 14.86
N ILE A 544 16.76 8.18 16.10
CA ILE A 544 17.07 8.97 17.29
C ILE A 544 18.59 9.21 17.39
N ASN A 545 19.38 8.13 17.30
CA ASN A 545 20.84 8.22 17.43
C ASN A 545 21.48 9.00 16.27
N LEU A 546 21.00 8.81 15.04
CA LEU A 546 21.50 9.56 13.88
C LEU A 546 21.17 11.04 13.99
N SER A 547 19.97 11.41 14.48
CA SER A 547 19.62 12.83 14.71
C SER A 547 20.54 13.50 15.73
N TRP A 548 20.94 12.77 16.78
CA TRP A 548 21.94 13.26 17.74
C TRP A 548 23.35 13.32 17.14
N ALA A 549 23.70 12.42 16.22
CA ALA A 549 24.98 12.49 15.52
C ALA A 549 25.07 13.64 14.51
N ILE A 550 23.93 14.01 13.89
CA ILE A 550 23.84 15.19 13.02
C ILE A 550 24.02 16.48 13.82
N ASP A 551 23.46 16.58 15.01
CA ASP A 551 23.44 17.76 15.86
C ASP A 551 24.00 17.48 17.26
N PRO A 552 25.31 17.17 17.40
CA PRO A 552 25.88 16.69 18.65
C PRO A 552 25.91 17.72 19.77
N ASP A 553 25.98 18.99 19.43
CA ASP A 553 26.02 20.13 20.39
C ASP A 553 24.67 20.86 20.51
N GLY A 554 23.67 20.49 19.71
CA GLY A 554 22.34 21.11 19.69
C GLY A 554 22.26 22.45 18.94
N SER A 555 23.35 22.89 18.30
CA SER A 555 23.43 24.20 17.62
C SER A 555 22.52 24.29 16.38
N MET A 556 22.18 23.16 15.75
CA MET A 556 21.27 23.08 14.61
C MET A 556 19.78 23.01 15.00
N GLY A 557 19.49 22.86 16.29
CA GLY A 557 18.12 22.73 16.77
C GLY A 557 17.41 21.44 16.39
N ILE A 558 18.17 20.41 15.97
CA ILE A 558 17.63 19.11 15.55
C ILE A 558 17.43 18.20 16.76
N ARG A 559 18.46 18.03 17.59
CA ARG A 559 18.41 17.04 18.67
C ARG A 559 17.34 17.32 19.72
N GLN A 560 16.93 18.59 19.94
CA GLN A 560 15.86 18.95 20.87
C GLN A 560 14.54 18.20 20.60
N TRP A 561 14.30 17.80 19.36
CA TRP A 561 13.11 17.05 18.98
C TRP A 561 13.18 15.56 19.35
N PHE A 562 14.34 15.11 19.82
CA PHE A 562 14.62 13.74 20.26
C PHE A 562 15.12 13.69 21.70
N GLU A 563 14.75 14.68 22.50
CA GLU A 563 14.96 14.67 23.94
C GLU A 563 13.81 14.00 24.66
N SER A 564 14.12 13.37 25.80
CA SER A 564 13.15 12.73 26.65
C SER A 564 12.21 13.77 27.29
N PRO A 565 10.89 13.61 27.21
CA PRO A 565 9.96 14.47 27.92
C PRO A 565 9.99 14.25 29.45
N TYR A 566 10.59 13.14 29.89
CA TYR A 566 10.72 12.78 31.33
C TYR A 566 12.08 13.15 31.91
N ARG A 567 13.11 13.31 31.05
CA ARG A 567 14.50 13.58 31.42
C ARG A 567 15.07 14.67 30.50
N PRO A 568 14.79 15.97 30.80
CA PRO A 568 15.22 17.08 29.92
C PRO A 568 16.73 17.06 29.62
N GLY A 569 17.09 17.38 28.39
CA GLY A 569 18.46 17.35 27.89
C GLY A 569 19.04 15.97 27.63
N GLN A 570 18.33 14.91 27.94
CA GLN A 570 18.77 13.53 27.66
C GLN A 570 18.03 12.98 26.42
N LYS A 571 18.72 12.10 25.71
CA LYS A 571 18.15 11.39 24.56
C LYS A 571 16.93 10.58 24.97
N ILE A 572 15.83 10.66 24.21
CA ILE A 572 14.64 9.85 24.42
C ILE A 572 14.93 8.37 24.13
N THR A 573 14.41 7.50 24.96
CA THR A 573 14.38 6.06 24.65
C THR A 573 13.11 5.69 23.90
N VAL A 574 13.12 4.54 23.21
CA VAL A 574 11.95 4.06 22.49
C VAL A 574 10.77 3.76 23.44
N ASP A 575 11.06 3.24 24.64
CA ASP A 575 10.03 3.01 25.66
C ASP A 575 9.39 4.31 26.14
N GLU A 576 10.17 5.35 26.38
CA GLU A 576 9.65 6.68 26.71
C GLU A 576 8.81 7.26 25.57
N TYR A 577 9.24 7.04 24.33
CA TYR A 577 8.52 7.52 23.16
C TYR A 577 7.11 6.89 23.05
N TYR A 578 7.02 5.58 23.10
CA TYR A 578 5.73 4.89 23.04
C TYR A 578 4.92 5.07 24.34
N GLY A 579 5.57 5.08 25.50
CA GLY A 579 4.96 5.38 26.78
C GLY A 579 4.21 6.72 26.75
N TRP A 580 4.89 7.75 26.29
CA TRP A 580 4.33 9.10 26.18
C TRP A 580 3.13 9.14 25.22
N ILE A 581 3.20 8.46 24.05
CA ILE A 581 2.09 8.37 23.09
C ILE A 581 0.87 7.75 23.75
N PHE A 582 1.04 6.64 24.44
CA PHE A 582 -0.05 5.92 25.08
C PHE A 582 -0.67 6.67 26.25
N GLU A 583 0.13 7.43 26.98
CA GLU A 583 -0.33 8.27 28.08
C GLU A 583 -1.07 9.52 27.62
N ASN A 584 -0.66 10.12 26.51
CA ASN A 584 -1.09 11.48 26.15
C ASN A 584 -1.90 11.57 24.86
N SER A 585 -1.89 10.54 24.00
CA SER A 585 -2.44 10.64 22.63
C SER A 585 -3.41 9.53 22.26
N VAL A 586 -3.74 8.62 23.17
CA VAL A 586 -4.71 7.53 22.92
C VAL A 586 -5.91 7.66 23.84
N PRO A 587 -7.03 8.21 23.33
CA PRO A 587 -8.24 8.44 24.14
C PRO A 587 -8.72 7.18 24.85
N GLY A 588 -8.99 7.26 26.16
CA GLY A 588 -9.53 6.18 26.98
C GLY A 588 -8.53 5.09 27.40
N LEU A 589 -7.35 5.02 26.78
CA LEU A 589 -6.36 4.00 27.14
C LEU A 589 -5.81 4.19 28.57
N PRO A 590 -5.44 5.41 29.05
CA PRO A 590 -4.98 5.60 30.42
C PRO A 590 -5.98 5.13 31.46
N ASP A 591 -7.26 5.45 31.29
CA ASP A 591 -8.32 5.03 32.22
C ASP A 591 -8.55 3.52 32.18
N THR A 592 -8.45 2.92 31.01
CA THR A 592 -8.59 1.47 30.84
C THR A 592 -7.42 0.74 31.50
N ALA A 593 -6.19 1.19 31.31
CA ALA A 593 -5.02 0.61 31.93
C ALA A 593 -5.07 0.72 33.46
N LYS A 594 -5.50 1.88 33.98
CA LYS A 594 -5.65 2.11 35.44
C LYS A 594 -6.61 1.13 36.12
N LYS A 595 -7.68 0.72 35.43
CA LYS A 595 -8.63 -0.30 35.98
C LYS A 595 -7.96 -1.65 36.24
N GLU A 596 -6.86 -1.94 35.53
CA GLU A 596 -6.07 -3.16 35.71
C GLU A 596 -4.78 -2.92 36.55
N ASN A 597 -4.63 -1.76 37.18
CA ASN A 597 -3.41 -1.34 37.88
C ASN A 597 -2.15 -1.37 36.98
N LEU A 598 -2.29 -1.01 35.70
CA LEU A 598 -1.21 -0.96 34.70
C LEU A 598 -0.96 0.47 34.26
N THR A 599 0.27 0.73 33.79
CA THR A 599 0.55 1.89 32.94
C THR A 599 -0.01 1.65 31.54
N PRO A 600 -0.30 2.70 30.75
CA PRO A 600 -0.73 2.53 29.35
C PRO A 600 0.23 1.68 28.51
N LEU A 601 1.54 1.86 28.64
CA LEU A 601 2.55 1.03 27.96
C LEU A 601 2.47 -0.44 28.42
N ALA A 602 2.35 -0.68 29.72
CA ALA A 602 2.22 -2.04 30.26
C ALA A 602 0.94 -2.73 29.78
N TYR A 603 -0.18 -2.00 29.65
CA TYR A 603 -1.42 -2.51 29.06
C TYR A 603 -1.22 -2.92 27.59
N MET A 604 -0.60 -2.04 26.79
CA MET A 604 -0.32 -2.35 25.38
C MET A 604 0.68 -3.50 25.23
N ARG A 605 1.66 -3.61 26.11
CA ARG A 605 2.58 -4.77 26.15
C ARG A 605 1.86 -6.07 26.51
N LYS A 606 0.85 -6.02 27.37
CA LYS A 606 0.06 -7.19 27.80
C LYS A 606 -0.85 -7.70 26.70
N TYR A 607 -1.54 -6.82 25.98
CA TYR A 607 -2.59 -7.19 25.02
C TYR A 607 -2.18 -7.06 23.54
N GLY A 608 -1.20 -6.23 23.23
CA GLY A 608 -0.72 -5.97 21.87
C GLY A 608 -1.65 -5.12 21.01
N ALA A 609 -2.80 -4.70 21.51
CA ALA A 609 -3.76 -3.86 20.81
C ALA A 609 -4.76 -3.20 21.76
N TYR A 610 -5.39 -2.11 21.26
CA TYR A 610 -6.45 -1.40 21.96
C TYR A 610 -7.49 -0.89 20.95
N GLU A 611 -8.77 -1.09 21.23
CA GLU A 611 -9.88 -0.52 20.48
C GLU A 611 -10.29 0.81 21.11
N VAL A 612 -10.04 1.90 20.37
CA VAL A 612 -10.27 3.28 20.88
C VAL A 612 -11.76 3.57 20.93
N THR A 613 -12.51 3.25 19.86
CA THR A 613 -13.96 3.44 19.82
C THR A 613 -14.60 2.71 18.63
N THR A 614 -15.83 2.27 18.83
CA THR A 614 -16.73 1.77 17.78
C THR A 614 -17.74 2.84 17.31
N ASP A 615 -17.80 4.00 17.97
CA ASP A 615 -18.63 5.14 17.57
C ASP A 615 -17.96 5.89 16.41
N VAL A 616 -18.20 5.38 15.19
CA VAL A 616 -17.53 5.86 13.96
C VAL A 616 -18.50 6.21 12.84
N TYR A 617 -19.81 6.19 13.12
CA TYR A 617 -20.84 6.52 12.14
C TYR A 617 -21.33 7.96 12.30
N LYS A 618 -21.89 8.54 11.23
CA LYS A 618 -22.52 9.86 11.18
C LYS A 618 -21.69 11.00 11.80
N LEU A 619 -20.39 10.93 11.62
CA LEU A 619 -19.47 11.91 12.22
C LEU A 619 -19.60 13.30 11.60
N ASN A 620 -20.10 13.37 10.37
CA ASN A 620 -20.48 14.62 9.69
C ASN A 620 -21.65 15.33 10.36
N GLU A 621 -22.56 14.58 11.01
CA GLU A 621 -23.75 15.13 11.72
C GLU A 621 -23.43 15.54 13.18
N LYS A 622 -22.21 15.30 13.69
CA LYS A 622 -21.83 15.65 15.07
C LYS A 622 -21.82 17.17 15.24
N PRO A 623 -22.48 17.70 16.27
CA PRO A 623 -22.46 19.12 16.57
C PRO A 623 -21.05 19.64 16.79
N LEU A 624 -20.75 20.85 16.31
CA LEU A 624 -19.53 21.55 16.65
C LEU A 624 -19.57 21.98 18.13
N PRO A 625 -18.46 21.87 18.87
CA PRO A 625 -18.36 22.39 20.23
C PRO A 625 -18.67 23.89 20.28
N ALA A 626 -19.43 24.35 21.26
CA ALA A 626 -19.78 25.77 21.40
C ALA A 626 -18.54 26.69 21.45
N ALA A 627 -17.45 26.22 22.04
CA ALA A 627 -16.19 26.96 22.09
C ALA A 627 -15.55 27.20 20.71
N ASP A 628 -15.81 26.30 19.75
CA ASP A 628 -15.28 26.43 18.39
C ASP A 628 -16.09 27.47 17.56
N LEU A 629 -17.33 27.73 17.95
CA LEU A 629 -18.22 28.65 17.23
C LEU A 629 -17.94 30.12 17.52
N THR A 630 -17.14 30.43 18.55
CA THR A 630 -16.76 31.81 18.85
C THR A 630 -15.82 32.37 17.77
N GLY A 631 -16.19 33.50 17.19
CA GLY A 631 -15.43 34.18 16.14
C GLY A 631 -15.51 33.48 14.77
N THR A 632 -16.61 32.77 14.51
CA THR A 632 -16.88 32.13 13.21
C THR A 632 -17.79 33.02 12.32
N GLU A 633 -17.74 32.79 11.03
CA GLU A 633 -18.62 33.36 10.02
C GLU A 633 -19.29 32.21 9.25
N VAL A 634 -20.58 32.38 8.97
CA VAL A 634 -21.35 31.47 8.10
C VAL A 634 -21.36 32.03 6.69
N GLN A 635 -20.83 31.28 5.76
CA GLN A 635 -20.78 31.62 4.35
C GLN A 635 -22.17 31.44 3.68
N PRO A 636 -22.45 32.06 2.52
CA PRO A 636 -23.75 31.91 1.84
C PRO A 636 -24.15 30.47 1.52
N ASN A 637 -23.17 29.57 1.31
CA ASN A 637 -23.37 28.13 1.08
C ASN A 637 -23.51 27.32 2.36
N GLY A 638 -23.61 27.96 3.54
CA GLY A 638 -23.73 27.29 4.83
C GLY A 638 -22.43 26.88 5.48
N VAL A 639 -21.28 27.01 4.82
CA VAL A 639 -19.97 26.66 5.39
C VAL A 639 -19.63 27.61 6.53
N ILE A 640 -19.23 27.04 7.67
CA ILE A 640 -18.80 27.79 8.85
C ILE A 640 -17.27 27.92 8.79
N THR A 641 -16.79 29.15 8.78
CA THR A 641 -15.35 29.44 8.73
C THR A 641 -14.87 30.13 10.00
N LYS A 642 -13.62 29.83 10.38
CA LYS A 642 -12.90 30.50 11.48
C LYS A 642 -11.54 30.93 10.94
N GLN A 643 -11.26 32.23 10.96
CA GLN A 643 -10.04 32.79 10.36
C GLN A 643 -9.84 32.33 8.90
N GLY A 644 -10.91 32.34 8.12
CA GLY A 644 -10.91 31.93 6.70
C GLY A 644 -10.77 30.41 6.44
N LYS A 645 -10.69 29.57 7.48
CA LYS A 645 -10.60 28.11 7.34
C LYS A 645 -11.97 27.47 7.61
N PRO A 646 -12.46 26.58 6.75
CA PRO A 646 -13.71 25.85 6.98
C PRO A 646 -13.57 24.94 8.20
N ILE A 647 -14.49 25.03 9.16
CA ILE A 647 -14.52 24.18 10.37
C ILE A 647 -15.78 23.31 10.45
N GLY A 648 -16.86 23.67 9.77
CA GLY A 648 -18.10 22.94 9.76
C GLY A 648 -19.09 23.49 8.76
N VAL A 649 -20.33 23.05 8.84
CA VAL A 649 -21.44 23.46 7.95
C VAL A 649 -22.75 23.56 8.74
N MET A 650 -23.66 24.42 8.29
CA MET A 650 -25.03 24.46 8.79
C MET A 650 -25.82 23.29 8.19
N ASP A 651 -26.37 22.44 9.05
CA ASP A 651 -27.39 21.45 8.69
C ASP A 651 -28.70 21.94 9.30
N HIS A 652 -29.54 22.53 8.45
CA HIS A 652 -30.71 23.32 8.86
C HIS A 652 -30.31 24.43 9.86
N ASP A 653 -30.71 24.31 11.10
CA ASP A 653 -30.43 25.26 12.19
C ASP A 653 -29.24 24.85 13.08
N LYS A 654 -28.57 23.75 12.76
CA LYS A 654 -27.49 23.19 13.58
C LYS A 654 -26.12 23.36 12.91
N ALA A 655 -25.16 23.80 13.71
CA ALA A 655 -23.75 23.82 13.30
C ALA A 655 -23.13 22.43 13.54
N VAL A 656 -22.75 21.75 12.47
CA VAL A 656 -22.20 20.38 12.51
C VAL A 656 -20.83 20.31 11.82
N ALA A 657 -20.10 19.24 12.09
CA ALA A 657 -18.74 19.03 11.60
C ALA A 657 -18.65 19.00 10.06
N GLY A 658 -19.62 18.37 9.38
CA GLY A 658 -19.53 18.12 7.95
C GLY A 658 -18.36 17.21 7.56
N TYR A 659 -18.06 17.13 6.26
CA TYR A 659 -16.90 16.42 5.74
C TYR A 659 -15.67 17.36 5.67
N ASN A 660 -14.48 16.81 5.56
CA ASN A 660 -13.22 17.61 5.56
C ASN A 660 -12.89 18.25 4.21
N THR A 661 -13.89 18.45 3.36
CA THR A 661 -13.80 19.10 2.05
C THR A 661 -13.91 20.64 2.18
N PRO A 662 -13.58 21.40 1.15
CA PRO A 662 -13.82 22.85 1.12
C PRO A 662 -15.28 23.24 1.34
N SER A 663 -16.22 22.48 0.76
CA SER A 663 -17.65 22.68 0.91
C SER A 663 -18.23 22.11 2.22
N ARG A 664 -17.45 21.39 2.98
CA ARG A 664 -17.90 20.58 4.15
C ARG A 664 -18.97 19.55 3.80
N LYS A 665 -19.21 19.31 2.51
CA LYS A 665 -20.11 18.30 1.95
C LYS A 665 -19.32 17.31 1.08
N LEU A 666 -19.95 16.24 0.64
CA LEU A 666 -19.39 15.32 -0.35
C LEU A 666 -19.33 16.03 -1.70
N GLU A 667 -18.17 16.04 -2.35
CA GLU A 667 -17.96 16.79 -3.57
C GLU A 667 -18.34 15.98 -4.81
N ILE A 668 -19.66 15.94 -5.12
CA ILE A 668 -20.15 15.33 -6.35
C ILE A 668 -19.62 16.07 -7.59
N PHE A 669 -19.47 17.37 -7.48
CA PHE A 669 -18.81 18.23 -8.45
C PHE A 669 -17.46 18.69 -7.90
N SER A 670 -16.38 18.26 -8.54
CA SER A 670 -15.03 18.58 -8.10
C SER A 670 -14.54 19.92 -8.66
N LYS A 671 -14.76 20.99 -7.89
CA LYS A 671 -14.19 22.28 -8.23
C LYS A 671 -12.67 22.25 -8.34
N THR A 672 -11.99 21.40 -7.57
CA THR A 672 -10.55 21.22 -7.65
C THR A 672 -10.11 20.77 -9.05
N LEU A 673 -10.81 19.85 -9.69
CA LEU A 673 -10.48 19.43 -11.05
C LEU A 673 -10.69 20.55 -12.05
N VAL A 674 -11.75 21.35 -11.89
CA VAL A 674 -11.99 22.55 -12.72
C VAL A 674 -10.85 23.57 -12.56
N ASP A 675 -10.54 23.92 -11.33
CA ASP A 675 -9.52 24.92 -10.99
C ASP A 675 -8.10 24.48 -11.45
N TRP A 676 -7.82 23.19 -11.54
CA TRP A 676 -6.54 22.61 -11.98
C TRP A 676 -6.56 22.12 -13.43
N ASN A 677 -7.45 22.72 -14.25
CA ASN A 677 -7.52 22.52 -15.69
C ASN A 677 -7.90 21.09 -16.14
N TRP A 678 -8.75 20.42 -15.35
CA TRP A 678 -9.37 19.14 -15.68
C TRP A 678 -10.90 19.19 -15.59
N PRO A 679 -11.58 20.20 -16.20
CA PRO A 679 -13.03 20.41 -16.04
C PRO A 679 -13.87 19.24 -16.57
N GLU A 680 -13.37 18.52 -17.58
CA GLU A 680 -14.04 17.36 -18.17
C GLU A 680 -14.28 16.22 -17.18
N PHE A 681 -13.58 16.22 -16.05
CA PHE A 681 -13.71 15.22 -14.99
C PHE A 681 -14.33 15.77 -13.70
N ALA A 682 -14.97 16.93 -13.76
CA ALA A 682 -15.58 17.52 -12.57
C ALA A 682 -16.62 16.61 -11.92
N LEU A 683 -17.45 15.93 -12.69
CA LEU A 683 -18.30 14.80 -12.27
C LEU A 683 -17.55 13.46 -12.41
N PRO A 684 -17.95 12.40 -11.69
CA PRO A 684 -17.51 11.04 -11.99
C PRO A 684 -17.76 10.69 -13.45
N GLU A 685 -16.75 10.21 -14.14
CA GLU A 685 -16.78 9.98 -15.58
C GLU A 685 -16.11 8.65 -15.93
N TYR A 686 -16.29 8.19 -17.15
CA TYR A 686 -15.57 7.07 -17.75
C TYR A 686 -14.90 7.52 -19.05
N TYR A 687 -13.66 7.16 -19.19
CA TYR A 687 -12.93 7.19 -20.45
C TYR A 687 -12.09 5.91 -20.58
N ARG A 688 -11.81 5.51 -21.82
CA ARG A 688 -11.10 4.27 -22.08
C ARG A 688 -9.68 4.34 -21.59
N SER A 689 -9.23 3.25 -20.99
CA SER A 689 -7.88 3.08 -20.48
C SER A 689 -6.89 2.76 -21.60
N HIS A 690 -5.60 2.98 -21.35
CA HIS A 690 -4.49 2.60 -22.23
C HIS A 690 -4.42 1.09 -22.57
N VAL A 691 -5.11 0.24 -21.82
CA VAL A 691 -5.18 -1.23 -22.07
C VAL A 691 -6.50 -1.68 -22.68
N ASP A 692 -7.36 -0.78 -23.03
CA ASP A 692 -8.63 -1.04 -23.65
C ASP A 692 -8.47 -1.73 -25.04
N ARG A 693 -9.54 -2.36 -25.53
CA ARG A 693 -9.53 -3.07 -26.82
C ARG A 693 -9.25 -2.16 -28.02
N SER A 694 -9.68 -0.89 -27.96
CA SER A 694 -9.38 0.07 -29.01
C SER A 694 -7.89 0.47 -29.02
N ALA A 695 -7.29 0.60 -27.82
CA ALA A 695 -5.85 0.83 -27.69
C ALA A 695 -5.03 -0.36 -28.23
N GLN A 696 -5.48 -1.61 -27.98
CA GLN A 696 -4.87 -2.80 -28.56
C GLN A 696 -4.96 -2.79 -30.09
N ALA A 697 -6.14 -2.53 -30.66
CA ALA A 697 -6.34 -2.45 -32.09
C ALA A 697 -5.49 -1.35 -32.73
N ALA A 698 -5.45 -0.17 -32.12
CA ALA A 698 -4.64 0.95 -32.60
C ALA A 698 -3.13 0.63 -32.57
N SER A 699 -2.65 -0.06 -31.56
CA SER A 699 -1.23 -0.47 -31.47
C SER A 699 -0.84 -1.55 -32.50
N LEU A 700 -1.83 -2.20 -33.12
CA LEU A 700 -1.65 -3.10 -34.27
C LEU A 700 -1.81 -2.39 -35.63
N GLY A 701 -2.00 -1.05 -35.63
CA GLY A 701 -2.22 -0.28 -36.85
C GLY A 701 -3.64 -0.40 -37.42
N ALA A 702 -4.59 -0.99 -36.70
CA ALA A 702 -5.99 -1.03 -37.10
C ALA A 702 -6.67 0.33 -36.85
N PRO A 703 -7.62 0.73 -37.69
CA PRO A 703 -8.42 1.92 -37.42
C PRO A 703 -9.19 1.75 -36.11
N ALA A 704 -8.90 2.57 -35.13
CA ALA A 704 -9.60 2.59 -33.86
C ALA A 704 -10.50 3.84 -33.81
N ALA A 705 -11.76 3.71 -34.19
CA ALA A 705 -12.72 4.81 -34.24
C ALA A 705 -12.91 5.53 -32.89
N ASP A 706 -12.62 4.83 -31.80
CA ASP A 706 -12.81 5.27 -30.43
C ASP A 706 -11.50 5.55 -29.66
N PHE A 707 -10.37 5.56 -30.36
CA PHE A 707 -9.06 5.86 -29.75
C PHE A 707 -8.83 7.37 -29.71
N ASP A 708 -8.59 7.89 -28.51
CA ASP A 708 -8.21 9.30 -28.32
C ASP A 708 -6.77 9.40 -27.81
N PRO A 709 -5.83 9.80 -28.67
CA PRO A 709 -4.42 9.90 -28.30
C PRO A 709 -4.14 10.94 -27.19
N LYS A 710 -5.09 11.85 -26.93
CA LYS A 710 -4.99 12.82 -25.85
C LYS A 710 -5.01 12.17 -24.47
N TYR A 711 -5.68 11.01 -24.36
CA TYR A 711 -5.82 10.32 -23.09
C TYR A 711 -5.14 8.93 -23.09
N MET A 712 -4.87 8.35 -24.23
CA MET A 712 -4.37 6.99 -24.35
C MET A 712 -3.05 6.95 -25.13
N PRO A 713 -1.90 6.80 -24.47
CA PRO A 713 -0.64 6.60 -25.17
C PRO A 713 -0.64 5.25 -25.91
N LEU A 714 -0.22 5.25 -27.18
CA LEU A 714 -0.02 4.03 -27.94
C LEU A 714 1.19 3.24 -27.43
N VAL A 715 1.09 1.93 -27.45
CA VAL A 715 2.20 1.03 -27.15
C VAL A 715 3.14 0.91 -28.37
N ASP A 716 4.43 1.15 -28.15
CA ASP A 716 5.49 0.95 -29.13
C ASP A 716 6.34 -0.25 -28.71
N TRP A 717 6.07 -1.42 -29.28
CA TRP A 717 6.87 -2.59 -28.98
C TRP A 717 8.24 -2.57 -29.64
N PRO A 718 9.26 -3.20 -29.06
CA PRO A 718 10.51 -3.48 -29.73
C PRO A 718 10.28 -4.21 -31.09
N LYS A 719 11.14 -3.95 -32.07
CA LYS A 719 10.97 -4.48 -33.43
C LYS A 719 10.97 -6.02 -33.50
N ASP A 720 11.55 -6.68 -32.51
CA ASP A 720 11.62 -8.12 -32.36
C ASP A 720 10.47 -8.73 -31.55
N ALA A 721 9.60 -7.91 -30.99
CA ALA A 721 8.42 -8.40 -30.25
C ALA A 721 7.46 -9.15 -31.21
N ARG A 722 7.11 -10.36 -30.84
CA ARG A 722 6.26 -11.27 -31.63
C ARG A 722 5.11 -11.79 -30.80
N GLY A 723 4.17 -12.46 -31.43
CA GLY A 723 3.05 -13.14 -30.80
C GLY A 723 1.73 -12.37 -30.82
N GLU A 724 0.74 -12.94 -30.18
CA GLU A 724 -0.61 -12.39 -30.05
C GLU A 724 -0.68 -11.29 -28.98
N VAL A 725 -1.59 -10.34 -29.16
CA VAL A 725 -1.74 -9.18 -28.25
C VAL A 725 -2.76 -9.48 -27.17
N PHE A 726 -2.40 -9.14 -25.92
CA PHE A 726 -3.23 -9.31 -24.73
C PHE A 726 -3.12 -8.13 -23.80
N THR A 727 -4.13 -7.95 -22.94
CA THR A 727 -4.00 -7.15 -21.73
C THR A 727 -3.41 -8.01 -20.61
N LEU A 728 -2.28 -7.60 -20.06
CA LEU A 728 -1.65 -8.26 -18.93
C LEU A 728 -2.08 -7.62 -17.60
N LEU A 729 -2.55 -8.43 -16.65
CA LEU A 729 -2.77 -8.06 -15.24
C LEU A 729 -1.59 -8.58 -14.39
N PRO A 730 -0.58 -7.76 -14.08
CA PRO A 730 0.61 -8.23 -13.38
C PRO A 730 0.55 -8.04 -11.86
N ILE A 731 -0.51 -7.50 -11.30
CA ILE A 731 -0.53 -7.00 -9.93
C ILE A 731 -1.47 -7.71 -8.96
N PHE A 732 -2.05 -8.83 -9.34
CA PHE A 732 -2.69 -9.67 -8.34
C PHE A 732 -1.64 -10.39 -7.50
N ARG A 733 -2.05 -10.96 -6.37
CA ARG A 733 -1.16 -11.68 -5.47
C ARG A 733 -1.64 -13.08 -5.25
N LEU A 734 -0.74 -14.03 -5.27
CA LEU A 734 -1.01 -15.35 -4.71
C LEU A 734 -1.24 -15.23 -3.20
N PRO A 735 -2.03 -16.11 -2.58
CA PRO A 735 -2.33 -16.04 -1.14
C PRO A 735 -1.09 -16.04 -0.23
N THR A 736 0.00 -16.64 -0.72
CA THR A 736 1.27 -16.74 -0.01
C THR A 736 2.15 -15.51 -0.15
N LEU A 737 1.82 -14.60 -1.08
CA LEU A 737 2.70 -13.51 -1.46
C LEU A 737 2.25 -12.17 -0.90
N ILE A 738 3.22 -11.44 -0.38
CA ILE A 738 3.13 -10.02 -0.18
C ILE A 738 4.52 -9.40 -0.15
N HIS A 739 4.84 -8.63 -1.18
CA HIS A 739 6.16 -8.04 -1.36
C HIS A 739 7.32 -9.07 -1.28
N THR A 740 8.55 -8.61 -1.38
CA THR A 740 9.75 -9.46 -1.38
C THR A 740 9.93 -10.29 -0.13
N ARG A 741 9.38 -9.87 0.98
CA ARG A 741 9.52 -10.58 2.28
C ARG A 741 8.94 -11.98 2.31
N SER A 742 7.93 -12.25 1.51
CA SER A 742 7.35 -13.59 1.41
C SER A 742 8.28 -14.58 0.72
N GLY A 743 9.18 -14.09 -0.13
CA GLY A 743 10.19 -14.90 -0.82
C GLY A 743 11.22 -15.53 0.11
N ASN A 744 11.30 -15.13 1.38
CA ASN A 744 12.21 -15.67 2.37
C ASN A 744 11.54 -16.68 3.33
N ALA A 745 10.25 -16.92 3.19
CA ALA A 745 9.52 -17.82 4.06
C ALA A 745 9.29 -19.15 3.37
N LYS A 746 10.04 -20.17 3.75
CA LYS A 746 9.97 -21.50 3.16
C LYS A 746 8.57 -22.11 3.21
N LEU A 747 7.86 -21.98 4.33
CA LEU A 747 6.47 -22.41 4.48
C LEU A 747 5.57 -21.84 3.36
N LEU A 748 5.82 -20.60 2.94
CA LEU A 748 5.04 -19.98 1.87
C LEU A 748 5.43 -20.51 0.48
N TYR A 749 6.73 -20.84 0.28
CA TYR A 749 7.18 -21.49 -0.96
C TYR A 749 6.59 -22.88 -1.13
N GLU A 750 6.42 -23.65 -0.06
CA GLU A 750 5.76 -24.96 -0.09
C GLU A 750 4.32 -24.86 -0.60
N ILE A 751 3.63 -23.77 -0.28
CA ILE A 751 2.26 -23.54 -0.76
C ILE A 751 2.27 -23.09 -2.23
N ALA A 752 3.12 -22.13 -2.60
CA ALA A 752 3.24 -21.66 -3.98
C ALA A 752 4.61 -20.99 -4.22
N HIS A 753 5.41 -21.53 -5.11
CA HIS A 753 6.76 -21.03 -5.49
C HIS A 753 6.85 -20.55 -6.93
N LYS A 754 5.78 -20.60 -7.71
CA LYS A 754 5.72 -20.16 -9.11
C LYS A 754 4.64 -19.12 -9.31
N ASN A 755 4.86 -18.22 -10.27
CA ASN A 755 3.88 -17.24 -10.72
C ASN A 755 3.56 -17.45 -12.21
N PRO A 756 2.78 -18.49 -12.57
CA PRO A 756 2.49 -18.80 -13.95
C PRO A 756 1.66 -17.70 -14.61
N LEU A 757 1.77 -17.59 -15.93
CA LEU A 757 0.87 -16.78 -16.74
C LEU A 757 -0.47 -17.52 -16.88
N TRP A 758 -1.53 -16.93 -16.35
CA TRP A 758 -2.90 -17.42 -16.53
C TRP A 758 -3.33 -17.12 -17.95
N VAL A 759 -3.78 -18.13 -18.67
CA VAL A 759 -4.20 -18.01 -20.08
C VAL A 759 -5.52 -18.75 -20.25
N ASN A 760 -6.52 -18.10 -20.86
CA ASN A 760 -7.79 -18.74 -21.17
C ASN A 760 -7.60 -19.83 -22.24
N PRO A 761 -8.31 -20.97 -22.19
CA PRO A 761 -8.22 -22.03 -23.21
C PRO A 761 -8.43 -21.54 -24.65
N VAL A 762 -9.33 -20.59 -24.87
CA VAL A 762 -9.57 -19.97 -26.19
C VAL A 762 -8.32 -19.25 -26.69
N ASP A 763 -7.62 -18.57 -25.81
CA ASP A 763 -6.40 -17.85 -26.14
C ASP A 763 -5.19 -18.80 -26.27
N ALA A 764 -5.16 -19.88 -25.51
CA ALA A 764 -4.16 -20.93 -25.64
C ALA A 764 -4.17 -21.61 -27.02
N GLU A 765 -5.36 -21.77 -27.63
CA GLU A 765 -5.47 -22.27 -29.03
C GLU A 765 -4.80 -21.30 -30.02
N LYS A 766 -5.00 -19.98 -29.87
CA LYS A 766 -4.36 -18.95 -30.72
C LYS A 766 -2.83 -18.98 -30.59
N LEU A 767 -2.33 -19.29 -29.40
CA LEU A 767 -0.90 -19.39 -29.09
C LEU A 767 -0.27 -20.76 -29.48
N GLY A 768 -0.87 -21.48 -30.41
CA GLY A 768 -0.36 -22.76 -30.91
C GLY A 768 -0.65 -23.92 -29.95
N ARG A 769 -1.81 -23.95 -29.35
CA ARG A 769 -2.30 -24.98 -28.42
C ARG A 769 -1.42 -25.13 -27.19
N LEU A 770 -1.18 -24.05 -26.49
CA LEU A 770 -0.44 -24.06 -25.23
C LEU A 770 -1.07 -25.04 -24.23
N ARG A 771 -0.19 -25.68 -23.45
CA ARG A 771 -0.57 -26.53 -22.32
C ARG A 771 -0.05 -25.94 -21.02
N THR A 772 -0.68 -26.26 -19.92
CA THR A 772 -0.16 -25.92 -18.60
C THR A 772 1.26 -26.50 -18.44
N GLY A 773 2.20 -25.63 -18.05
CA GLY A 773 3.63 -25.95 -17.93
C GLY A 773 4.49 -25.56 -19.14
N ASP A 774 3.90 -25.27 -20.30
CA ASP A 774 4.67 -24.76 -21.43
C ASP A 774 5.29 -23.41 -21.09
N LEU A 775 6.49 -23.13 -21.61
CA LEU A 775 7.14 -21.83 -21.49
C LEU A 775 6.54 -20.86 -22.52
N VAL A 776 6.27 -19.67 -22.04
CA VAL A 776 5.81 -18.55 -22.86
C VAL A 776 6.74 -17.35 -22.66
N LYS A 777 6.92 -16.57 -23.72
CA LYS A 777 7.65 -15.31 -23.71
C LYS A 777 6.66 -14.17 -23.82
N VAL A 778 6.74 -13.24 -22.91
CA VAL A 778 5.87 -12.08 -22.82
C VAL A 778 6.69 -10.84 -23.14
N HIS A 779 6.38 -10.18 -24.25
CA HIS A 779 7.03 -8.95 -24.67
C HIS A 779 6.28 -7.73 -24.15
N THR A 780 7.01 -6.81 -23.57
CA THR A 780 6.57 -5.50 -23.10
C THR A 780 7.09 -4.39 -24.01
N GLU A 781 6.78 -3.13 -23.73
CA GLU A 781 7.32 -1.99 -24.49
C GLU A 781 8.83 -1.84 -24.36
N ILE A 782 9.46 -2.39 -23.33
CA ILE A 782 10.89 -2.20 -23.05
C ILE A 782 11.70 -3.49 -23.01
N GLY A 783 11.05 -4.65 -23.22
CA GLY A 783 11.77 -5.92 -23.15
C GLY A 783 10.87 -7.13 -23.12
N PHE A 784 11.28 -8.16 -22.39
CA PHE A 784 10.51 -9.39 -22.24
C PHE A 784 10.86 -10.14 -20.96
N PHE A 785 9.97 -11.07 -20.59
CA PHE A 785 10.22 -12.08 -19.57
C PHE A 785 9.65 -13.44 -20.00
N VAL A 786 10.20 -14.53 -19.42
CA VAL A 786 9.83 -15.91 -19.76
C VAL A 786 9.35 -16.65 -18.52
N LEU A 787 8.14 -17.25 -18.60
CA LEU A 787 7.55 -17.97 -17.50
C LEU A 787 6.70 -19.16 -18.01
N HIS A 788 6.18 -19.99 -17.07
CA HIS A 788 5.26 -21.07 -17.42
C HIS A 788 3.84 -20.56 -17.62
N ALA A 789 3.09 -21.14 -18.57
CA ALA A 789 1.67 -20.92 -18.74
C ALA A 789 0.86 -21.82 -17.78
N TRP A 790 -0.28 -21.31 -17.32
CA TRP A 790 -1.34 -22.07 -16.68
C TRP A 790 -2.65 -21.84 -17.44
N ILE A 791 -3.13 -22.90 -18.08
CA ILE A 791 -4.36 -22.84 -18.89
C ILE A 791 -5.56 -23.01 -17.96
N THR A 792 -6.41 -22.01 -17.91
CA THR A 792 -7.56 -21.97 -17.00
C THR A 792 -8.72 -21.15 -17.56
N GLU A 793 -9.95 -21.66 -17.39
CA GLU A 793 -11.18 -20.88 -17.66
C GLU A 793 -11.42 -19.76 -16.64
N GLY A 794 -10.64 -19.72 -15.57
CA GLY A 794 -10.76 -18.73 -14.50
C GLY A 794 -10.22 -17.34 -14.86
N ILE A 795 -10.04 -17.02 -16.13
CA ILE A 795 -9.66 -15.69 -16.63
C ILE A 795 -10.42 -15.34 -17.91
N THR A 796 -10.77 -14.06 -18.03
CA THR A 796 -11.49 -13.55 -19.23
C THR A 796 -10.64 -13.70 -20.50
N PRO A 797 -11.20 -14.19 -21.63
CA PRO A 797 -10.49 -14.25 -22.92
C PRO A 797 -9.96 -12.89 -23.36
N GLY A 798 -8.74 -12.85 -23.91
CA GLY A 798 -8.04 -11.63 -24.30
C GLY A 798 -7.28 -10.96 -23.16
N VAL A 799 -7.36 -11.51 -21.94
CA VAL A 799 -6.66 -11.07 -20.74
C VAL A 799 -5.72 -12.18 -20.29
N VAL A 800 -4.49 -11.83 -19.94
CA VAL A 800 -3.53 -12.71 -19.28
C VAL A 800 -3.14 -12.13 -17.92
N ALA A 801 -2.77 -12.96 -16.96
CA ALA A 801 -2.45 -12.48 -15.62
C ALA A 801 -1.30 -13.27 -15.00
N CYS A 802 -0.45 -12.59 -14.24
CA CYS A 802 0.55 -13.24 -13.40
C CYS A 802 0.72 -12.51 -12.06
N SER A 803 1.09 -13.25 -11.03
CA SER A 803 1.32 -12.67 -9.71
C SER A 803 2.68 -11.97 -9.66
N HIS A 804 2.77 -10.87 -8.93
CA HIS A 804 4.02 -10.15 -8.70
C HIS A 804 4.69 -10.54 -7.37
N HIS A 805 5.93 -10.09 -7.18
CA HIS A 805 6.72 -10.18 -5.94
C HIS A 805 7.07 -11.60 -5.48
N LEU A 806 7.23 -12.54 -6.38
CA LEU A 806 7.66 -13.89 -6.07
C LEU A 806 9.15 -14.09 -6.37
N GLY A 807 9.82 -14.82 -5.49
CA GLY A 807 11.24 -15.13 -5.62
C GLY A 807 12.15 -13.98 -5.19
N ARG A 808 13.44 -14.25 -5.18
CA ARG A 808 14.52 -13.30 -4.93
C ARG A 808 15.78 -13.79 -5.63
N TRP A 809 16.66 -12.87 -6.01
CA TRP A 809 17.86 -13.19 -6.73
C TRP A 809 19.09 -12.45 -6.21
N ARG A 810 20.26 -12.97 -6.53
CA ARG A 810 21.58 -12.38 -6.30
C ARG A 810 22.42 -12.46 -7.56
N VAL A 811 23.30 -11.50 -7.77
CA VAL A 811 24.09 -11.35 -9.01
C VAL A 811 25.51 -11.89 -8.90
N ASN A 812 25.98 -12.33 -7.74
CA ASN A 812 27.33 -12.81 -7.56
C ASN A 812 27.36 -14.05 -6.68
N LYS A 813 27.94 -15.14 -7.20
CA LYS A 813 28.11 -16.39 -6.46
C LYS A 813 29.29 -16.33 -5.49
N GLU A 814 30.29 -15.50 -5.77
CA GLU A 814 31.52 -15.37 -4.99
C GLU A 814 31.46 -14.26 -3.94
N ASP A 815 30.22 -13.80 -3.60
CA ASP A 815 30.05 -12.99 -2.42
C ASP A 815 30.56 -13.78 -1.21
N HIS A 816 31.24 -13.15 -0.30
CA HIS A 816 31.78 -13.80 0.91
C HIS A 816 30.70 -14.21 1.93
N LEU A 817 29.44 -14.30 1.49
CA LEU A 817 28.31 -14.69 2.31
C LEU A 817 28.08 -16.20 2.16
N GLU A 818 28.17 -16.91 3.25
CA GLU A 818 28.18 -18.37 3.25
C GLU A 818 26.82 -19.03 2.96
N ARG A 819 25.71 -18.29 3.08
CA ARG A 819 24.37 -18.87 3.07
C ARG A 819 23.38 -17.95 2.37
N PHE A 820 22.61 -18.51 1.43
CA PHE A 820 21.55 -17.81 0.71
C PHE A 820 20.33 -18.70 0.47
N SER A 821 19.15 -18.10 0.60
CA SER A 821 17.89 -18.65 0.11
C SER A 821 17.49 -18.07 -1.27
N SER A 822 18.27 -17.13 -1.81
CA SER A 822 17.99 -16.47 -3.08
C SER A 822 18.57 -17.22 -4.27
N ALA A 823 17.87 -17.18 -5.42
CA ALA A 823 18.37 -17.72 -6.67
C ALA A 823 19.57 -16.91 -7.18
N TRP A 824 20.55 -17.59 -7.72
CA TRP A 824 21.65 -16.93 -8.40
C TRP A 824 21.26 -16.64 -9.85
N VAL A 825 21.52 -15.40 -10.29
CA VAL A 825 21.26 -14.94 -11.66
C VAL A 825 22.53 -14.38 -12.29
N ASP A 826 22.68 -14.62 -13.59
CA ASP A 826 23.66 -13.95 -14.43
C ASP A 826 23.01 -12.69 -15.03
N LEU A 827 23.41 -11.52 -14.54
CA LEU A 827 22.93 -10.21 -14.98
C LEU A 827 24.04 -9.48 -15.72
N LYS A 828 23.80 -9.13 -16.99
CA LYS A 828 24.76 -8.48 -17.86
C LYS A 828 24.15 -7.31 -18.61
N GLU A 829 24.92 -6.25 -18.70
CA GLU A 829 24.68 -5.18 -19.66
C GLU A 829 25.30 -5.61 -21.01
N VAL A 830 24.44 -5.91 -21.98
CA VAL A 830 24.84 -6.43 -23.31
C VAL A 830 24.99 -5.33 -24.36
N GLY A 831 24.55 -4.13 -24.03
CA GLY A 831 24.68 -2.89 -24.79
C GLY A 831 24.37 -1.73 -23.84
N LYS A 832 24.71 -0.50 -24.20
CA LYS A 832 24.44 0.66 -23.34
C LYS A 832 22.94 0.78 -23.02
N GLY A 833 22.58 0.56 -21.76
CA GLY A 833 21.20 0.56 -21.29
C GLY A 833 20.42 -0.72 -21.67
N GLN A 834 21.07 -1.74 -22.18
CA GLN A 834 20.44 -3.01 -22.55
C GLN A 834 20.90 -4.11 -21.60
N TRP A 835 19.98 -4.63 -20.82
CA TRP A 835 20.22 -5.56 -19.73
C TRP A 835 19.61 -6.93 -20.02
N LYS A 836 20.36 -7.97 -19.74
CA LYS A 836 19.90 -9.36 -19.83
C LYS A 836 20.14 -10.07 -18.54
N MET A 837 19.14 -10.77 -18.06
CA MET A 837 19.20 -11.58 -16.84
C MET A 837 18.79 -13.02 -17.15
N ARG A 838 19.53 -13.98 -16.59
CA ARG A 838 19.23 -15.41 -16.65
C ARG A 838 19.40 -16.05 -15.30
N GLN A 839 18.41 -16.82 -14.86
CA GLN A 839 18.53 -17.62 -13.66
C GLN A 839 19.53 -18.77 -13.89
N ILE A 840 20.48 -18.94 -12.97
CA ILE A 840 21.50 -20.00 -12.99
C ILE A 840 21.15 -21.11 -12.03
N THR A 841 20.77 -20.76 -10.78
CA THR A 841 20.33 -21.74 -9.77
C THR A 841 18.96 -21.35 -9.23
N GLY A 842 18.24 -22.33 -8.69
CA GLY A 842 17.05 -22.08 -7.88
C GLY A 842 17.40 -21.71 -6.45
N VAL A 843 16.40 -21.81 -5.56
CA VAL A 843 16.55 -21.62 -4.11
C VAL A 843 17.13 -22.89 -3.52
N GLU A 844 18.29 -22.80 -2.85
CA GLU A 844 18.97 -23.93 -2.22
C GLU A 844 18.36 -24.26 -0.85
N PRO A 845 18.43 -25.54 -0.42
CA PRO A 845 18.03 -25.93 0.93
C PRO A 845 18.86 -25.22 1.99
N TYR A 846 18.23 -24.83 3.06
CA TYR A 846 18.87 -24.21 4.21
C TYR A 846 18.25 -24.71 5.53
N ASP A 847 18.99 -24.60 6.62
CA ASP A 847 18.49 -24.91 7.94
C ASP A 847 17.51 -23.82 8.43
N SER A 848 16.37 -24.23 8.94
CA SER A 848 15.40 -23.35 9.60
C SER A 848 14.81 -24.06 10.81
N SER A 849 13.89 -23.43 11.51
CA SER A 849 13.09 -24.07 12.56
C SER A 849 12.15 -25.17 12.05
N ASP A 850 11.93 -25.23 10.74
CA ASP A 850 11.17 -26.31 10.10
C ASP A 850 12.11 -27.49 9.82
N PRO A 851 11.88 -28.70 10.37
CA PRO A 851 12.73 -29.85 10.22
C PRO A 851 12.84 -30.39 8.80
N ASP A 852 11.85 -30.09 7.94
CA ASP A 852 11.83 -30.53 6.55
C ASP A 852 12.57 -29.58 5.60
N THR A 853 13.04 -28.45 6.08
CA THR A 853 13.71 -27.42 5.26
C THR A 853 14.88 -27.96 4.47
N ARG A 854 15.64 -28.90 5.00
CA ARG A 854 16.82 -29.51 4.31
C ARG A 854 16.43 -30.37 3.12
N ARG A 855 15.19 -30.79 3.01
CA ARG A 855 14.71 -31.75 2.00
C ARG A 855 14.11 -31.11 0.80
N VAL A 856 13.72 -29.84 0.91
CA VAL A 856 12.95 -29.13 -0.11
C VAL A 856 13.76 -27.98 -0.68
N TRP A 857 13.88 -27.98 -2.00
CA TRP A 857 14.49 -26.90 -2.78
C TRP A 857 13.68 -26.73 -4.07
N TRP A 858 13.82 -25.58 -4.70
CA TRP A 858 13.08 -25.23 -5.91
C TRP A 858 14.03 -24.82 -7.02
N SER A 859 13.89 -25.46 -8.18
CA SER A 859 14.63 -25.09 -9.39
C SER A 859 14.18 -23.73 -9.94
N ASP A 860 12.91 -23.40 -9.75
CA ASP A 860 12.30 -22.16 -10.23
C ASP A 860 12.02 -21.24 -9.02
N ALA A 861 12.64 -20.07 -9.01
CA ALA A 861 12.56 -19.14 -7.88
C ALA A 861 11.51 -18.04 -8.07
N GLY A 862 10.61 -18.20 -9.03
CA GLY A 862 9.67 -17.15 -9.46
C GLY A 862 10.28 -16.17 -10.47
N VAL A 863 9.44 -15.55 -11.26
CA VAL A 863 9.85 -14.53 -12.24
C VAL A 863 9.30 -13.19 -11.80
N HIS A 864 10.15 -12.20 -11.75
CA HIS A 864 9.76 -10.87 -11.36
C HIS A 864 9.59 -9.97 -12.60
N GLN A 865 8.41 -10.02 -13.17
CA GLN A 865 8.07 -9.35 -14.41
C GLN A 865 8.04 -7.81 -14.30
N ASP A 866 7.85 -7.26 -13.11
CA ASP A 866 7.69 -5.81 -12.90
C ASP A 866 8.87 -5.01 -13.44
N ILE A 867 10.09 -5.56 -13.36
CA ILE A 867 11.29 -4.90 -13.86
C ILE A 867 11.30 -4.72 -15.39
N THR A 868 10.44 -5.45 -16.12
CA THR A 868 10.29 -5.35 -17.57
C THR A 868 9.22 -4.34 -18.00
N PHE A 869 8.55 -3.68 -17.07
CA PHE A 869 7.55 -2.67 -17.39
C PHE A 869 8.17 -1.27 -17.37
N PRO A 870 7.85 -0.41 -18.32
CA PRO A 870 8.22 1.00 -18.22
C PRO A 870 7.39 1.69 -17.12
N VAL A 871 7.79 2.89 -16.72
CA VAL A 871 6.97 3.70 -15.80
C VAL A 871 5.82 4.36 -16.57
N HIS A 872 4.60 4.18 -16.08
CA HIS A 872 3.36 4.71 -16.66
C HIS A 872 2.65 5.61 -15.63
N PRO A 873 3.10 6.86 -15.40
CA PRO A 873 2.51 7.74 -14.40
C PRO A 873 1.17 8.31 -14.89
N ASP A 874 0.09 7.98 -14.17
CA ASP A 874 -1.22 8.60 -14.40
C ASP A 874 -1.12 10.13 -14.31
N PRO A 875 -1.66 10.88 -15.28
CA PRO A 875 -1.42 12.33 -15.39
C PRO A 875 -2.02 13.15 -14.24
N LEU A 876 -3.00 12.63 -13.50
CA LEU A 876 -3.61 13.33 -12.37
C LEU A 876 -3.10 12.80 -11.03
N SER A 877 -3.27 11.52 -10.78
CA SER A 877 -2.95 10.92 -9.49
C SER A 877 -1.44 10.67 -9.28
N GLY A 878 -0.66 10.67 -10.35
CA GLY A 878 0.75 10.27 -10.33
C GLY A 878 0.97 8.78 -10.08
N MET A 879 -0.08 7.96 -10.05
CA MET A 879 0.00 6.53 -9.84
C MET A 879 0.64 5.83 -11.03
N HIS A 880 1.51 4.85 -10.78
CA HIS A 880 1.95 3.94 -11.85
C HIS A 880 0.79 3.06 -12.31
N CYS A 881 0.49 3.08 -13.60
CA CYS A 881 -0.53 2.22 -14.22
C CYS A 881 0.08 0.86 -14.55
N TRP A 882 -0.28 -0.16 -13.76
CA TRP A 882 0.37 -1.46 -13.80
C TRP A 882 -0.02 -2.35 -14.97
N HIS A 883 -1.27 -2.27 -15.43
CA HIS A 883 -1.70 -3.11 -16.55
C HIS A 883 -0.93 -2.75 -17.80
N GLN A 884 -0.63 -3.74 -18.62
CA GLN A 884 0.18 -3.59 -19.83
C GLN A 884 -0.56 -4.17 -21.02
N VAL A 885 -0.36 -3.59 -22.18
CA VAL A 885 -0.63 -4.28 -23.46
C VAL A 885 0.64 -5.01 -23.84
N VAL A 886 0.58 -6.32 -23.96
CA VAL A 886 1.74 -7.19 -24.21
C VAL A 886 1.55 -8.06 -25.43
N ARG A 887 2.66 -8.57 -25.98
CA ARG A 887 2.62 -9.67 -26.94
C ARG A 887 3.08 -10.95 -26.28
N VAL A 888 2.35 -12.03 -26.53
CA VAL A 888 2.67 -13.36 -25.97
C VAL A 888 2.92 -14.35 -27.10
N GLU A 889 4.01 -15.07 -26.99
CA GLU A 889 4.33 -16.17 -27.90
C GLU A 889 4.79 -17.41 -27.11
N ARG A 890 4.74 -18.58 -27.74
CA ARG A 890 5.39 -19.77 -27.18
C ARG A 890 6.91 -19.51 -27.16
N ALA A 891 7.56 -19.77 -26.03
CA ALA A 891 9.01 -19.64 -25.91
C ALA A 891 9.73 -20.58 -26.89
N ASN A 892 10.87 -20.11 -27.42
CA ASN A 892 11.73 -20.90 -28.29
C ASN A 892 12.69 -21.80 -27.46
N LYS A 893 13.52 -22.60 -28.15
CA LYS A 893 14.44 -23.56 -27.49
C LYS A 893 15.58 -22.89 -26.70
N GLU A 894 15.87 -21.62 -26.96
CA GLU A 894 16.94 -20.86 -26.31
C GLU A 894 16.45 -20.16 -25.05
N ASP A 895 15.14 -19.89 -24.98
CA ASP A 895 14.50 -19.23 -23.86
C ASP A 895 14.43 -20.19 -22.65
N ARG A 896 14.68 -19.65 -21.45
CA ARG A 896 14.61 -20.39 -20.19
C ARG A 896 13.69 -19.69 -19.22
N TYR A 897 13.14 -20.45 -18.29
CA TYR A 897 12.38 -19.88 -17.19
C TYR A 897 13.20 -18.84 -16.45
N GLY A 898 12.61 -17.67 -16.23
CA GLY A 898 13.27 -16.56 -15.52
C GLY A 898 14.16 -15.67 -16.41
N ASP A 899 14.28 -15.94 -17.72
CA ASP A 899 14.98 -15.04 -18.63
C ASP A 899 14.23 -13.69 -18.70
N ILE A 900 15.00 -12.60 -18.58
CA ILE A 900 14.52 -11.23 -18.64
C ILE A 900 15.45 -10.41 -19.55
N PHE A 901 14.86 -9.53 -20.35
CA PHE A 901 15.56 -8.48 -21.10
C PHE A 901 14.87 -7.14 -20.89
N VAL A 902 15.64 -6.07 -20.72
CA VAL A 902 15.14 -4.70 -20.58
C VAL A 902 16.08 -3.73 -21.31
N ASP A 903 15.49 -2.80 -22.06
CA ASP A 903 16.16 -1.62 -22.60
C ASP A 903 15.71 -0.36 -21.84
N THR A 904 16.58 0.19 -21.00
CA THR A 904 16.32 1.37 -20.17
C THR A 904 16.21 2.66 -20.96
N ASN A 905 16.72 2.69 -22.21
CA ASN A 905 16.55 3.84 -23.09
C ASN A 905 15.12 3.90 -23.65
N LEU A 906 14.55 2.73 -24.01
CA LEU A 906 13.15 2.64 -24.37
C LEU A 906 12.26 3.02 -23.19
N SER A 907 12.60 2.57 -21.97
CA SER A 907 11.86 2.94 -20.77
C SER A 907 11.82 4.46 -20.56
N HIS A 908 12.93 5.15 -20.73
CA HIS A 908 12.95 6.60 -20.62
C HIS A 908 12.11 7.29 -21.72
N ALA A 909 12.09 6.75 -22.93
CA ALA A 909 11.26 7.28 -24.02
C ALA A 909 9.75 7.10 -23.71
N VAL A 910 9.35 5.95 -23.18
CA VAL A 910 7.96 5.71 -22.74
C VAL A 910 7.58 6.66 -21.60
N TYR A 911 8.46 6.85 -20.62
CA TYR A 911 8.25 7.83 -19.55
C TYR A 911 7.98 9.24 -20.11
N GLN A 912 8.77 9.73 -21.08
CA GLN A 912 8.57 11.04 -21.69
C GLN A 912 7.21 11.15 -22.39
N LYS A 913 6.77 10.10 -23.06
CA LYS A 913 5.46 10.00 -23.69
C LYS A 913 4.33 10.14 -22.67
N TRP A 914 4.40 9.43 -21.55
CA TRP A 914 3.41 9.53 -20.47
C TRP A 914 3.45 10.89 -19.75
N LYS A 915 4.64 11.45 -19.56
CA LYS A 915 4.82 12.81 -18.99
C LYS A 915 4.08 13.86 -19.81
N SER A 916 4.02 13.72 -21.13
CA SER A 916 3.32 14.66 -22.02
C SER A 916 1.79 14.72 -21.81
N LEU A 917 1.19 13.75 -21.15
CA LEU A 917 -0.23 13.73 -20.81
C LEU A 917 -0.56 14.57 -19.56
N ALA A 918 0.43 14.89 -18.74
CA ALA A 918 0.26 15.66 -17.53
C ALA A 918 -0.03 17.15 -17.82
N ARG A 919 -0.69 17.83 -16.87
CA ARG A 919 -0.95 19.28 -16.94
C ARG A 919 -0.21 19.96 -15.79
N PRO A 920 0.99 20.50 -16.06
CA PRO A 920 1.88 21.02 -15.04
C PRO A 920 1.34 22.22 -14.26
N ALA A 921 1.88 22.43 -13.06
CA ALA A 921 1.77 23.68 -12.32
C ALA A 921 2.41 24.84 -13.13
N PRO A 922 2.05 26.15 -12.85
CA PRO A 922 1.21 26.58 -11.75
C PRO A 922 -0.30 26.40 -11.99
N GLY A 923 -0.99 26.12 -10.90
CA GLY A 923 -2.44 26.15 -10.82
C GLY A 923 -3.01 27.52 -10.45
N PRO A 924 -4.23 27.58 -9.93
CA PRO A 924 -4.90 28.82 -9.57
C PRO A 924 -4.08 29.59 -8.52
N GLY A 925 -4.02 30.94 -8.66
CA GLY A 925 -3.27 31.78 -7.75
C GLY A 925 -1.76 31.52 -7.70
N ASN A 926 -1.16 30.99 -8.76
CA ASN A 926 0.26 30.63 -8.85
C ASN A 926 0.68 29.49 -7.88
N LEU A 927 -0.26 28.60 -7.54
CA LEU A 927 0.01 27.48 -6.64
C LEU A 927 0.75 26.32 -7.34
N ARG A 928 1.64 25.72 -6.60
CA ARG A 928 2.30 24.46 -6.99
C ARG A 928 1.39 23.24 -6.84
N ARG A 929 0.52 23.25 -5.82
CA ARG A 929 -0.36 22.12 -5.43
C ARG A 929 -1.59 22.61 -4.70
N PRO A 930 -2.70 21.85 -4.71
CA PRO A 930 -3.89 22.20 -3.93
C PRO A 930 -3.58 22.27 -2.43
N LEU A 931 -4.01 23.36 -1.77
CA LEU A 931 -3.76 23.58 -0.34
C LEU A 931 -4.50 22.59 0.57
N TRP A 932 -5.67 22.16 0.16
CA TRP A 932 -6.55 21.33 0.99
C TRP A 932 -6.31 19.83 0.87
N PHE A 933 -5.51 19.36 -0.11
CA PHE A 933 -5.21 17.94 -0.25
C PHE A 933 -4.43 17.41 0.96
N PRO A 934 -4.77 16.24 1.49
CA PRO A 934 -4.05 15.64 2.59
C PRO A 934 -2.63 15.25 2.14
N ARG A 935 -1.68 15.54 3.01
CA ARG A 935 -0.26 15.21 2.82
C ARG A 935 0.29 14.63 4.10
N VAL A 936 1.15 13.63 3.99
CA VAL A 936 1.84 13.06 5.16
C VAL A 936 2.86 14.07 5.69
N ALA A 937 3.82 14.45 4.86
CA ALA A 937 4.72 15.56 5.13
C ALA A 937 4.24 16.78 4.33
N ARG A 938 3.94 17.87 5.02
CA ARG A 938 3.40 19.08 4.41
C ARG A 938 4.35 20.24 4.61
N PRO A 939 4.88 20.83 3.54
CA PRO A 939 5.66 22.06 3.63
C PRO A 939 4.84 23.21 4.20
N ALA A 940 5.53 24.23 4.68
CA ALA A 940 4.90 25.48 5.12
C ALA A 940 4.03 26.09 4.01
N ASP A 941 2.94 26.76 4.38
CA ASP A 941 1.98 27.32 3.41
C ASP A 941 2.66 28.19 2.34
N ALA A 942 3.71 28.94 2.72
CA ALA A 942 4.49 29.75 1.77
C ALA A 942 5.14 28.95 0.63
N ALA A 943 5.45 27.67 0.86
CA ALA A 943 6.06 26.81 -0.15
C ALA A 943 5.09 26.38 -1.27
N TYR A 944 3.80 26.59 -1.08
CA TYR A 944 2.79 26.27 -2.11
C TYR A 944 2.76 27.27 -3.25
N ASN A 945 3.30 28.48 -3.08
CA ASN A 945 3.39 29.46 -4.16
C ASN A 945 4.73 29.36 -4.90
N PHE A 946 4.70 29.46 -6.21
CA PHE A 946 5.91 29.73 -6.96
C PHE A 946 6.39 31.15 -6.58
N GLN A 947 7.65 31.30 -6.30
CA GLN A 947 8.24 32.64 -6.11
C GLN A 947 8.10 33.42 -7.42
N LYS A 948 7.60 34.63 -7.32
CA LYS A 948 7.49 35.54 -8.46
C LYS A 948 8.87 36.01 -8.91
#